data_9e6e2b9d75e77aec93daec1e7a6ef382
#
_entry.id   9e6e2b9d75e77aec93daec1e7a6ef382
#
_cell.length_a   1.000
_cell.length_b   1.000
_cell.length_c   1.000
_cell.angle_alpha   90.00
_cell.angle_beta   90.00
_cell.angle_gamma   90.00
#
_symmetry.space_group_name_H-M   'P 1'
#
loop_
_entity.id
_entity.type
_entity.pdbx_description
1 polymer ?
#
loop_
_entity_poly.entity_id
_entity_poly.type
_entity_poly.pdbx_seq_one_letter_code
_entity_poly.pdbx_strand_id
1 'polypeptide(L)'
;ILLLLSSFITFSQTEILNLSKSEKSEFKLDGILSESELNNAVELDVKYEHDPGYNESPSYKTMGYLKYSETFLYVGFRSYKDNVTASIHSRDNFSIYQDDVVMINLDTYGDARNNLGFVSNLYGSQSDGVRVEGTSYTGQGSGWSFSRNFNFESLGRITDFGYEVEFIIPFSEIPFPNGVDQSWKIKLATYYRDINKQGVRARVFSSRQDRENTCQLCQMDHTIVMKDIKIEKGINFLPYVSSNVSGERLNYKDDINYSSPKYNYGVGFNFELNKNLLIEGTINPDFSQVESDETKIDVNSPTAINYPEQRPFFNKGSDVMDYTLDVFYSRSINNPSFASKILNQGKKSRLYVLSAFDEETPYLVPTQFESFSGVGGKSFSNVLRYQNFINSNSQFGLLASNRFYEGNAYGNLFGIDGLFKFSNIWKFEFEFFINSNKEPDSDWIESNKKFGKYTVALDGEEINGTAFFAQIRRETETWRSYIEYTDLSDGFRSDLGFITTNNLRKYTLWHSYHQFPDKKIIKSYRISLRHDFELNHFDDLARSSFQGYLNFKTIANTDVLYNYEYNFLKSHLNYQFKDFINHWIRVSSRPSNFINFSMFYRFGKDIAYREGKLGMTNNVNFSSELTITDNFRVKPSINYSSIKDLASNKYFFKGFITRLDLRYQFTNEFNLRFISEYNDFSEQFFFQPLISWRPNPDTIFYLGGNQNMIDAFPDYNSPHY
;
A
#
# COMPACT_ATOMS: atom_id res chain seq x y z
N ILE A 1 -29.25 -21.47 37.20
CA ILE A 1 -29.67 -20.06 37.23
C ILE A 1 -29.12 -19.40 35.97
N LEU A 2 -29.92 -19.40 34.88
CA LEU A 2 -29.68 -18.68 33.64
C LEU A 2 -29.99 -17.22 33.88
N LEU A 3 -28.96 -16.36 33.94
CA LEU A 3 -29.12 -14.92 33.80
C LEU A 3 -29.11 -14.59 32.31
N LEU A 4 -30.29 -14.34 31.76
CA LEU A 4 -30.51 -13.69 30.46
C LEU A 4 -30.03 -12.22 30.55
N LEU A 5 -28.82 -11.97 30.12
CA LEU A 5 -28.37 -10.62 29.80
C LEU A 5 -28.94 -10.23 28.42
N SER A 6 -30.08 -9.57 28.42
CA SER A 6 -30.62 -8.84 27.27
C SER A 6 -29.72 -7.64 27.03
N SER A 7 -28.74 -7.78 26.16
CA SER A 7 -28.02 -6.65 25.58
C SER A 7 -29.00 -5.86 24.71
N PHE A 8 -29.36 -4.67 25.11
CA PHE A 8 -30.03 -3.71 24.25
C PHE A 8 -29.08 -3.37 23.10
N ILE A 9 -29.32 -3.99 21.94
CA ILE A 9 -28.69 -3.58 20.70
C ILE A 9 -29.38 -2.26 20.32
N THR A 10 -28.78 -1.14 20.65
CA THR A 10 -29.11 0.15 20.06
C THR A 10 -28.67 0.11 18.61
N PHE A 11 -29.57 -0.23 17.70
CA PHE A 11 -29.38 0.05 16.29
C PHE A 11 -29.24 1.57 16.15
N SER A 12 -28.07 2.04 15.70
CA SER A 12 -27.96 3.39 15.18
C SER A 12 -28.99 3.52 14.06
N GLN A 13 -29.94 4.42 14.24
CA GLN A 13 -30.98 4.63 13.27
C GLN A 13 -30.36 5.26 12.04
N THR A 14 -30.30 4.51 10.92
CA THR A 14 -29.76 5.01 9.66
C THR A 14 -30.64 6.15 9.18
N GLU A 15 -30.09 7.33 8.99
CA GLU A 15 -30.76 8.48 8.42
C GLU A 15 -30.83 8.35 6.89
N ILE A 16 -32.03 8.47 6.34
CA ILE A 16 -32.28 8.41 4.89
C ILE A 16 -32.33 9.84 4.34
N LEU A 17 -31.45 10.14 3.43
CA LEU A 17 -31.29 11.43 2.78
C LEU A 17 -31.75 11.32 1.33
N ASN A 18 -32.95 11.84 1.00
CA ASN A 18 -33.42 11.89 -0.37
C ASN A 18 -32.78 13.09 -1.07
N LEU A 19 -31.87 12.83 -1.99
CA LEU A 19 -31.19 13.88 -2.72
C LEU A 19 -32.09 14.53 -3.78
N SER A 20 -31.89 15.82 -3.99
CA SER A 20 -32.54 16.56 -5.08
C SER A 20 -31.81 16.37 -6.40
N LYS A 21 -32.55 16.01 -7.46
CA LYS A 21 -32.04 15.96 -8.81
C LYS A 21 -32.05 17.35 -9.44
N SER A 22 -30.94 17.72 -10.08
CA SER A 22 -30.78 19.01 -10.77
C SER A 22 -30.26 18.82 -12.17
N GLU A 23 -30.50 19.80 -13.04
CA GLU A 23 -29.93 19.82 -14.38
C GLU A 23 -28.41 20.00 -14.33
N LYS A 24 -27.69 19.40 -15.26
CA LYS A 24 -26.21 19.50 -15.33
C LYS A 24 -25.74 20.96 -15.39
N SER A 25 -26.50 21.85 -16.03
CA SER A 25 -26.19 23.27 -16.19
C SER A 25 -26.25 24.09 -14.90
N GLU A 26 -26.84 23.53 -13.82
CA GLU A 26 -26.88 24.19 -12.50
C GLU A 26 -25.57 24.07 -11.74
N PHE A 27 -24.69 23.16 -12.17
CA PHE A 27 -23.42 22.90 -11.51
C PHE A 27 -22.28 23.51 -12.29
N LYS A 28 -21.44 24.28 -11.59
CA LYS A 28 -20.23 24.87 -12.15
C LYS A 28 -19.07 24.59 -11.20
N LEU A 29 -18.11 23.84 -11.67
CA LEU A 29 -16.92 23.54 -10.88
C LEU A 29 -15.97 24.76 -10.91
N ASP A 30 -16.13 25.68 -9.99
CA ASP A 30 -15.26 26.88 -9.87
C ASP A 30 -14.71 27.09 -8.45
N GLY A 31 -14.98 26.16 -7.56
CA GLY A 31 -14.51 26.14 -6.17
C GLY A 31 -15.34 27.05 -5.23
N ILE A 32 -16.50 27.53 -5.66
CA ILE A 32 -17.41 28.35 -4.86
C ILE A 32 -18.81 27.78 -4.95
N LEU A 33 -19.41 27.50 -3.79
CA LEU A 33 -20.79 27.02 -3.72
C LEU A 33 -21.77 28.15 -4.04
N SER A 34 -22.33 28.13 -5.25
CA SER A 34 -23.32 29.10 -5.71
C SER A 34 -24.71 28.86 -5.06
N GLU A 35 -25.60 29.86 -5.13
CA GLU A 35 -26.99 29.73 -4.64
C GLU A 35 -27.76 28.62 -5.39
N SER A 36 -27.49 28.39 -6.68
CA SER A 36 -28.12 27.34 -7.47
C SER A 36 -27.69 25.94 -7.01
N GLU A 37 -26.45 25.77 -6.62
CA GLU A 37 -25.91 24.51 -6.08
C GLU A 37 -26.39 24.23 -4.67
N LEU A 38 -26.53 25.27 -3.84
CA LEU A 38 -27.01 25.14 -2.48
C LEU A 38 -28.55 24.99 -2.39
N ASN A 39 -29.27 25.52 -3.36
CA ASN A 39 -30.76 25.49 -3.35
C ASN A 39 -31.23 24.01 -3.41
N ASN A 40 -32.04 23.61 -2.41
CA ASN A 40 -32.52 22.25 -2.21
C ASN A 40 -31.43 21.19 -2.06
N ALA A 41 -30.19 21.57 -1.79
CA ALA A 41 -29.14 20.60 -1.43
C ALA A 41 -29.44 20.00 -0.04
N VAL A 42 -29.16 18.71 0.10
CA VAL A 42 -29.20 18.07 1.42
C VAL A 42 -27.93 18.46 2.19
N GLU A 43 -28.13 19.07 3.36
CA GLU A 43 -27.05 19.45 4.24
C GLU A 43 -26.65 18.29 5.15
N LEU A 44 -25.33 18.07 5.30
CA LEU A 44 -24.77 17.06 6.17
C LEU A 44 -23.60 17.62 6.98
N ASP A 45 -23.76 17.66 8.28
CA ASP A 45 -22.79 18.25 9.21
C ASP A 45 -21.64 17.25 9.50
N VAL A 46 -20.39 17.70 9.35
CA VAL A 46 -19.17 16.93 9.66
C VAL A 46 -18.71 17.32 11.07
N LYS A 47 -19.30 16.67 12.10
CA LYS A 47 -19.31 17.17 13.49
C LYS A 47 -18.74 16.23 14.55
N TYR A 48 -18.29 15.04 14.21
CA TYR A 48 -17.76 14.08 15.18
C TYR A 48 -16.25 13.93 15.03
N GLU A 49 -15.48 14.58 15.90
CA GLU A 49 -14.05 14.40 15.94
C GLU A 49 -13.71 13.04 16.54
N HIS A 50 -13.06 12.19 15.76
CA HIS A 50 -12.66 10.85 16.17
C HIS A 50 -11.21 10.77 16.67
N ASP A 51 -10.34 11.66 16.17
CA ASP A 51 -8.93 11.71 16.53
C ASP A 51 -8.47 13.18 16.51
N PRO A 52 -7.87 13.72 17.57
CA PRO A 52 -7.50 13.06 18.84
C PRO A 52 -8.66 12.81 19.82
N GLY A 53 -9.82 13.39 19.59
CA GLY A 53 -11.01 13.24 20.42
C GLY A 53 -11.73 11.89 20.27
N TYR A 54 -12.89 11.76 20.88
CA TYR A 54 -13.76 10.60 20.71
C TYR A 54 -15.23 11.05 20.57
N ASN A 55 -15.65 11.27 19.32
CA ASN A 55 -16.97 11.81 18.97
C ASN A 55 -17.28 13.17 19.61
N GLU A 56 -16.25 13.95 19.84
CA GLU A 56 -16.35 15.32 20.37
C GLU A 56 -16.68 16.31 19.25
N SER A 57 -17.07 17.53 19.64
CA SER A 57 -17.23 18.63 18.69
C SER A 57 -15.86 19.06 18.14
N PRO A 58 -15.72 19.23 16.82
CA PRO A 58 -14.47 19.69 16.23
C PRO A 58 -14.19 21.17 16.53
N SER A 59 -12.92 21.56 16.40
CA SER A 59 -12.53 22.98 16.57
C SER A 59 -13.06 23.89 15.46
N TYR A 60 -13.35 23.35 14.27
CA TYR A 60 -13.83 24.10 13.12
C TYR A 60 -15.05 23.41 12.51
N LYS A 61 -16.08 24.20 12.21
CA LYS A 61 -17.30 23.70 11.57
C LYS A 61 -17.05 23.39 10.10
N THR A 62 -17.54 22.25 9.63
CA THR A 62 -17.55 21.86 8.22
C THR A 62 -18.91 21.29 7.85
N MET A 63 -19.51 21.79 6.76
CA MET A 63 -20.78 21.35 6.21
C MET A 63 -20.57 20.73 4.84
N GLY A 64 -21.27 19.64 4.55
CA GLY A 64 -21.41 19.07 3.23
C GLY A 64 -22.77 19.37 2.62
N TYR A 65 -22.82 19.56 1.30
CA TYR A 65 -24.02 19.84 0.51
C TYR A 65 -24.11 18.82 -0.61
N LEU A 66 -25.22 18.07 -0.67
CA LEU A 66 -25.37 16.90 -1.53
C LEU A 66 -26.51 17.11 -2.51
N LYS A 67 -26.22 16.93 -3.80
CA LYS A 67 -27.19 16.90 -4.91
C LYS A 67 -26.73 15.87 -5.94
N TYR A 68 -27.52 15.64 -6.97
CA TYR A 68 -27.09 14.82 -8.10
C TYR A 68 -27.73 15.28 -9.41
N SER A 69 -27.05 14.96 -10.51
CA SER A 69 -27.64 15.01 -11.85
C SER A 69 -28.00 13.59 -12.33
N GLU A 70 -28.49 13.45 -13.53
CA GLU A 70 -28.71 12.11 -14.11
C GLU A 70 -27.41 11.31 -14.30
N THR A 71 -26.23 11.96 -14.38
CA THR A 71 -24.94 11.34 -14.73
C THR A 71 -23.86 11.41 -13.66
N PHE A 72 -24.04 12.21 -12.61
CA PHE A 72 -23.02 12.35 -11.56
C PHE A 72 -23.61 12.70 -10.19
N LEU A 73 -22.88 12.39 -9.15
CA LEU A 73 -23.08 12.89 -7.79
C LEU A 73 -22.27 14.19 -7.60
N TYR A 74 -22.94 15.24 -7.09
CA TYR A 74 -22.33 16.49 -6.69
C TYR A 74 -22.22 16.56 -5.17
N VAL A 75 -21.03 16.94 -4.66
CA VAL A 75 -20.80 17.17 -3.24
C VAL A 75 -20.01 18.44 -3.04
N GLY A 76 -20.60 19.43 -2.39
CA GLY A 76 -19.94 20.66 -1.98
C GLY A 76 -19.56 20.61 -0.51
N PHE A 77 -18.41 21.18 -0.14
CA PHE A 77 -17.98 21.37 1.25
C PHE A 77 -17.75 22.83 1.55
N ARG A 78 -18.20 23.27 2.72
CA ARG A 78 -17.91 24.58 3.28
C ARG A 78 -17.29 24.42 4.66
N SER A 79 -16.03 24.85 4.81
CA SER A 79 -15.28 24.75 6.07
C SER A 79 -14.97 26.15 6.62
N TYR A 80 -15.31 26.37 7.89
CA TYR A 80 -15.09 27.64 8.58
C TYR A 80 -13.78 27.56 9.37
N LYS A 81 -12.66 27.66 8.65
CA LYS A 81 -11.31 27.55 9.21
C LYS A 81 -10.38 28.63 8.63
N ASP A 82 -9.95 29.52 9.47
CA ASP A 82 -9.17 30.74 9.11
C ASP A 82 -7.69 30.46 8.82
N ASN A 83 -7.10 29.42 9.37
CA ASN A 83 -5.69 29.02 9.12
C ASN A 83 -5.62 27.80 8.22
N VAL A 84 -5.85 27.98 6.94
CA VAL A 84 -5.90 26.88 5.98
C VAL A 84 -4.48 26.45 5.58
N THR A 85 -4.27 25.15 5.47
CA THR A 85 -3.00 24.54 5.01
C THR A 85 -3.28 23.71 3.77
N ALA A 86 -2.70 24.10 2.64
CA ALA A 86 -2.74 23.29 1.43
C ALA A 86 -1.54 23.56 0.54
N SER A 87 -1.24 22.60 -0.32
CA SER A 87 -0.23 22.69 -1.36
C SER A 87 -0.75 22.04 -2.64
N ILE A 88 -0.16 22.37 -3.78
CA ILE A 88 -0.50 21.73 -5.04
C ILE A 88 0.21 20.38 -5.11
N HIS A 89 -0.54 19.30 -5.34
CA HIS A 89 -0.02 17.94 -5.45
C HIS A 89 -0.41 17.33 -6.80
N SER A 90 0.45 16.47 -7.33
CA SER A 90 0.01 15.52 -8.34
C SER A 90 -1.01 14.55 -7.75
N ARG A 91 -1.85 13.99 -8.59
CA ARG A 91 -2.84 12.99 -8.20
C ARG A 91 -2.18 11.81 -7.45
N ASP A 92 -2.85 11.32 -6.41
CA ASP A 92 -2.45 10.19 -5.55
C ASP A 92 -1.11 10.39 -4.81
N ASN A 93 -0.69 11.62 -4.63
CA ASN A 93 0.44 11.93 -3.78
C ASN A 93 0.00 11.94 -2.31
N PHE A 94 0.53 11.00 -1.52
CA PHE A 94 0.18 10.86 -0.09
C PHE A 94 0.45 12.12 0.76
N SER A 95 1.29 13.03 0.28
CA SER A 95 1.51 14.30 0.97
C SER A 95 0.24 15.17 1.05
N ILE A 96 -0.78 14.92 0.21
CA ILE A 96 -2.09 15.58 0.31
C ILE A 96 -2.74 15.39 1.67
N TYR A 97 -2.56 14.22 2.30
CA TYR A 97 -3.09 13.96 3.64
C TYR A 97 -2.43 14.78 4.75
N GLN A 98 -1.44 15.58 4.41
CA GLN A 98 -0.83 16.55 5.32
C GLN A 98 -1.52 17.92 5.26
N ASP A 99 -2.29 18.16 4.22
CA ASP A 99 -3.09 19.37 4.01
C ASP A 99 -4.43 19.32 4.75
N ASP A 100 -5.14 20.44 4.73
CA ASP A 100 -6.56 20.46 5.05
C ASP A 100 -7.31 19.84 3.87
N VAL A 101 -7.94 18.71 4.10
CA VAL A 101 -8.63 17.95 3.06
C VAL A 101 -10.06 17.64 3.48
N VAL A 102 -10.92 17.54 2.48
CA VAL A 102 -12.26 17.00 2.61
C VAL A 102 -12.35 15.66 1.87
N MET A 103 -13.18 14.77 2.38
CA MET A 103 -13.26 13.41 1.90
C MET A 103 -14.71 12.93 1.85
N ILE A 104 -15.04 12.23 0.76
CA ILE A 104 -16.30 11.53 0.55
C ILE A 104 -16.00 10.03 0.64
N ASN A 105 -16.77 9.32 1.45
CA ASN A 105 -16.73 7.87 1.57
C ASN A 105 -18.08 7.32 1.11
N LEU A 106 -18.08 6.43 0.10
CA LEU A 106 -19.27 5.83 -0.48
C LEU A 106 -19.22 4.31 -0.38
N ASP A 107 -20.22 3.70 0.24
CA ASP A 107 -20.53 2.28 0.06
C ASP A 107 -21.75 2.17 -0.87
N THR A 108 -21.47 1.97 -2.14
CA THR A 108 -22.49 1.97 -3.21
C THR A 108 -23.36 0.71 -3.21
N TYR A 109 -22.93 -0.37 -2.54
CA TYR A 109 -23.70 -1.59 -2.36
C TYR A 109 -24.50 -1.60 -1.05
N GLY A 110 -24.19 -0.68 -0.11
CA GLY A 110 -24.80 -0.58 1.21
C GLY A 110 -24.60 -1.81 2.09
N ASP A 111 -23.51 -2.56 1.85
CA ASP A 111 -23.25 -3.83 2.48
C ASP A 111 -22.07 -3.82 3.45
N ALA A 112 -21.50 -2.65 3.68
CA ALA A 112 -20.37 -2.38 4.56
C ALA A 112 -19.10 -3.18 4.23
N ARG A 113 -18.83 -3.46 2.96
CA ARG A 113 -17.66 -4.23 2.50
C ARG A 113 -16.65 -3.41 1.75
N ASN A 114 -17.15 -2.54 0.86
CA ASN A 114 -16.30 -1.73 0.02
C ASN A 114 -16.65 -0.27 0.21
N ASN A 115 -15.65 0.53 0.47
CA ASN A 115 -15.77 1.98 0.54
C ASN A 115 -14.92 2.60 -0.56
N LEU A 116 -15.56 3.42 -1.38
CA LEU A 116 -14.89 4.27 -2.35
C LEU A 116 -14.60 5.60 -1.68
N GLY A 117 -13.34 6.01 -1.64
CA GLY A 117 -12.89 7.26 -1.04
C GLY A 117 -12.45 8.25 -2.09
N PHE A 118 -12.95 9.49 -2.00
CA PHE A 118 -12.59 10.61 -2.85
C PHE A 118 -12.11 11.74 -1.96
N VAL A 119 -10.89 12.22 -2.20
CA VAL A 119 -10.22 13.23 -1.38
C VAL A 119 -9.82 14.39 -2.24
N SER A 120 -10.00 15.61 -1.75
CA SER A 120 -9.49 16.82 -2.37
C SER A 120 -9.06 17.83 -1.31
N ASN A 121 -8.08 18.64 -1.64
CA ASN A 121 -7.76 19.86 -0.91
C ASN A 121 -8.33 21.10 -1.64
N LEU A 122 -8.11 22.29 -1.10
CA LEU A 122 -8.61 23.52 -1.70
C LEU A 122 -8.02 23.89 -3.09
N TYR A 123 -6.88 23.30 -3.47
CA TYR A 123 -6.31 23.48 -4.82
C TYR A 123 -6.85 22.45 -5.84
N GLY A 124 -7.81 21.62 -5.43
CA GLY A 124 -8.33 20.55 -6.29
C GLY A 124 -7.33 19.40 -6.49
N SER A 125 -6.25 19.35 -5.71
CA SER A 125 -5.37 18.17 -5.70
C SER A 125 -6.15 16.97 -5.20
N GLN A 126 -6.02 15.84 -5.88
CA GLN A 126 -6.88 14.68 -5.71
C GLN A 126 -6.14 13.45 -5.20
N SER A 127 -6.82 12.66 -4.39
CA SER A 127 -6.46 11.27 -4.09
C SER A 127 -7.73 10.43 -3.98
N ASP A 128 -7.68 9.21 -4.42
CA ASP A 128 -8.79 8.29 -4.33
C ASP A 128 -8.32 6.87 -3.98
N GLY A 129 -9.27 6.04 -3.60
CA GLY A 129 -8.93 4.66 -3.24
C GLY A 129 -10.16 3.84 -2.85
N VAL A 130 -9.91 2.57 -2.68
CA VAL A 130 -10.91 1.60 -2.21
C VAL A 130 -10.46 1.04 -0.87
N ARG A 131 -11.38 0.99 0.08
CA ARG A 131 -11.18 0.28 1.33
C ARG A 131 -12.08 -0.95 1.35
N VAL A 132 -11.49 -2.10 1.65
CA VAL A 132 -12.23 -3.36 1.83
C VAL A 132 -12.28 -3.71 3.31
N GLU A 133 -13.47 -3.94 3.84
CA GLU A 133 -13.65 -4.36 5.22
C GLU A 133 -13.15 -5.81 5.40
N GLY A 134 -12.41 -6.06 6.47
CA GLY A 134 -11.94 -7.39 6.80
C GLY A 134 -10.66 -7.83 6.09
N THR A 135 -10.03 -7.00 5.25
CA THR A 135 -8.69 -7.30 4.74
C THR A 135 -7.67 -7.28 5.86
N SER A 136 -6.70 -8.19 5.78
CA SER A 136 -5.63 -8.28 6.77
C SER A 136 -4.72 -7.05 6.68
N TYR A 137 -4.35 -6.49 7.84
CA TYR A 137 -3.45 -5.33 7.91
C TYR A 137 -1.99 -5.74 7.71
N THR A 138 -1.69 -6.51 6.68
CA THR A 138 -0.31 -6.89 6.38
C THR A 138 0.37 -5.80 5.56
N GLY A 139 1.23 -5.05 6.21
CA GLY A 139 2.29 -4.26 5.59
C GLY A 139 2.07 -2.75 5.47
N GLN A 140 0.89 -2.21 5.17
CA GLN A 140 0.67 -0.75 5.01
C GLN A 140 -0.45 -0.13 5.87
N GLY A 141 -0.98 -0.84 6.83
CA GLY A 141 -1.63 -0.29 8.04
C GLY A 141 -3.00 0.40 7.93
N SER A 142 -3.56 0.70 6.78
CA SER A 142 -4.80 1.49 6.67
C SER A 142 -6.03 0.75 6.14
N GLY A 143 -5.86 -0.40 5.52
CA GLY A 143 -6.92 -1.10 4.80
C GLY A 143 -7.38 -0.38 3.53
N TRP A 144 -6.70 0.68 3.12
CA TRP A 144 -6.92 1.39 1.88
C TRP A 144 -6.00 0.89 0.78
N SER A 145 -6.56 0.62 -0.39
CA SER A 145 -5.85 0.43 -1.65
C SER A 145 -6.01 1.69 -2.50
N PHE A 146 -4.92 2.35 -2.80
CA PHE A 146 -4.86 3.54 -3.68
C PHE A 146 -4.50 3.18 -5.12
N SER A 147 -4.58 1.91 -5.44
CA SER A 147 -4.21 1.38 -6.75
C SER A 147 -5.28 1.56 -7.82
N ARG A 148 -6.53 1.81 -7.41
CA ARG A 148 -7.64 2.08 -8.33
C ARG A 148 -7.84 3.59 -8.45
N ASN A 149 -7.80 4.10 -9.66
CA ASN A 149 -8.07 5.50 -9.97
C ASN A 149 -9.50 5.68 -10.49
N PHE A 150 -10.17 6.73 -10.04
CA PHE A 150 -11.49 7.16 -10.49
C PHE A 150 -11.38 8.52 -11.18
N ASN A 151 -11.94 8.68 -12.34
CA ASN A 151 -11.93 9.96 -13.04
C ASN A 151 -13.06 10.86 -12.49
N PHE A 152 -12.76 11.65 -11.45
CA PHE A 152 -13.66 12.64 -10.88
C PHE A 152 -13.02 14.02 -10.94
N GLU A 153 -13.84 15.05 -10.86
CA GLU A 153 -13.38 16.42 -10.86
C GLU A 153 -13.55 17.03 -9.48
N SER A 154 -12.61 17.86 -9.06
CA SER A 154 -12.71 18.64 -7.84
C SER A 154 -11.95 19.95 -7.95
N LEU A 155 -12.48 20.98 -7.32
CA LEU A 155 -11.82 22.29 -7.21
C LEU A 155 -12.24 22.94 -5.90
N GLY A 156 -11.36 23.75 -5.33
CA GLY A 156 -11.67 24.50 -4.13
C GLY A 156 -11.13 25.90 -4.19
N ARG A 157 -11.55 26.71 -3.25
CA ARG A 157 -11.14 28.12 -3.14
C ARG A 157 -11.14 28.59 -1.69
N ILE A 158 -10.19 29.45 -1.35
CA ILE A 158 -10.18 30.21 -0.09
C ILE A 158 -11.26 31.28 -0.16
N THR A 159 -12.00 31.45 0.94
CA THR A 159 -13.05 32.45 1.15
C THR A 159 -12.74 33.29 2.38
N ASP A 160 -13.52 34.33 2.63
CA ASP A 160 -13.36 35.18 3.80
C ASP A 160 -13.65 34.47 5.14
N PHE A 161 -14.39 33.36 5.09
CA PHE A 161 -14.76 32.56 6.28
C PHE A 161 -13.94 31.26 6.41
N GLY A 162 -13.11 30.91 5.43
CA GLY A 162 -12.37 29.66 5.40
C GLY A 162 -12.12 29.17 4.00
N TYR A 163 -12.73 28.04 3.60
CA TYR A 163 -12.61 27.51 2.24
C TYR A 163 -13.82 26.69 1.82
N GLU A 164 -14.01 26.57 0.52
CA GLU A 164 -14.98 25.70 -0.12
C GLU A 164 -14.27 24.73 -1.06
N VAL A 165 -14.86 23.54 -1.23
CA VAL A 165 -14.40 22.51 -2.18
C VAL A 165 -15.62 21.84 -2.81
N GLU A 166 -15.59 21.66 -4.12
CA GLU A 166 -16.62 21.00 -4.90
C GLU A 166 -16.08 19.69 -5.50
N PHE A 167 -16.99 18.71 -5.64
CA PHE A 167 -16.74 17.43 -6.30
C PHE A 167 -17.83 17.15 -7.31
N ILE A 168 -17.43 16.68 -8.49
CA ILE A 168 -18.29 16.04 -9.49
C ILE A 168 -17.79 14.62 -9.69
N ILE A 169 -18.61 13.64 -9.29
CA ILE A 169 -18.27 12.22 -9.35
C ILE A 169 -19.18 11.52 -10.36
N PRO A 170 -18.69 11.26 -11.59
CA PRO A 170 -19.49 10.63 -12.63
C PRO A 170 -19.91 9.19 -12.24
N PHE A 171 -21.16 8.83 -12.49
CA PHE A 171 -21.66 7.48 -12.26
C PHE A 171 -21.00 6.44 -13.18
N SER A 172 -20.45 6.87 -14.31
CA SER A 172 -19.66 6.00 -15.19
C SER A 172 -18.42 5.43 -14.51
N GLU A 173 -17.80 6.16 -13.59
CA GLU A 173 -16.52 5.82 -12.99
C GLU A 173 -16.61 4.84 -11.81
N ILE A 174 -17.78 4.74 -11.18
CA ILE A 174 -17.96 4.00 -9.93
C ILE A 174 -18.82 2.75 -10.11
N PRO A 175 -18.48 1.63 -9.43
CA PRO A 175 -19.30 0.44 -9.40
C PRO A 175 -20.49 0.60 -8.45
N PHE A 176 -21.67 0.14 -8.87
CA PHE A 176 -22.88 0.07 -8.03
C PHE A 176 -23.86 -0.99 -8.57
N PRO A 177 -24.88 -1.42 -7.80
CA PRO A 177 -25.88 -2.37 -8.25
C PRO A 177 -26.62 -1.90 -9.48
N ASN A 178 -26.95 -2.83 -10.39
CA ASN A 178 -27.77 -2.50 -11.56
C ASN A 178 -29.15 -1.96 -11.14
N GLY A 179 -29.60 -0.90 -11.79
CA GLY A 179 -30.86 -0.22 -11.54
C GLY A 179 -30.71 1.30 -11.63
N VAL A 180 -31.77 1.97 -12.04
CA VAL A 180 -31.79 3.45 -12.17
C VAL A 180 -32.04 4.15 -10.84
N ASP A 181 -32.64 3.45 -9.88
CA ASP A 181 -32.84 3.93 -8.50
C ASP A 181 -31.72 3.37 -7.62
N GLN A 182 -31.04 4.25 -6.91
CA GLN A 182 -29.87 3.89 -6.12
C GLN A 182 -30.04 4.31 -4.65
N SER A 183 -29.46 3.50 -3.77
CA SER A 183 -29.43 3.76 -2.33
C SER A 183 -28.04 3.39 -1.80
N TRP A 184 -27.21 4.40 -1.52
CA TRP A 184 -25.81 4.24 -1.11
C TRP A 184 -25.57 4.74 0.29
N LYS A 185 -24.69 4.08 1.03
CA LYS A 185 -24.19 4.63 2.30
C LYS A 185 -23.16 5.70 2.01
N ILE A 186 -23.20 6.78 2.79
CA ILE A 186 -22.27 7.89 2.69
C ILE A 186 -21.75 8.31 4.05
N LYS A 187 -20.48 8.70 4.10
CA LYS A 187 -19.84 9.37 5.22
C LYS A 187 -18.91 10.45 4.69
N LEU A 188 -19.16 11.69 5.10
CA LEU A 188 -18.27 12.81 4.83
C LEU A 188 -17.21 12.91 5.93
N ALA A 189 -16.02 13.41 5.55
CA ALA A 189 -14.94 13.62 6.49
C ALA A 189 -14.15 14.90 6.14
N THR A 190 -13.49 15.47 7.14
CA THR A 190 -12.45 16.47 6.97
C THR A 190 -11.28 16.16 7.87
N TYR A 191 -10.06 16.31 7.33
CA TYR A 191 -8.83 16.15 8.07
C TYR A 191 -8.05 17.46 7.99
N TYR A 192 -7.63 17.97 9.14
CA TYR A 192 -6.87 19.22 9.19
C TYR A 192 -5.87 19.21 10.35
N ARG A 193 -4.88 20.08 10.28
CA ARG A 193 -3.99 20.35 11.40
C ARG A 193 -4.69 21.31 12.37
N ASP A 194 -4.96 20.86 13.59
CA ASP A 194 -5.64 21.65 14.61
C ASP A 194 -4.64 22.42 15.47
N ILE A 195 -4.48 23.70 15.20
CA ILE A 195 -3.59 24.58 15.98
C ILE A 195 -4.10 24.79 17.41
N ASN A 196 -5.42 24.75 17.63
CA ASN A 196 -6.03 24.86 18.96
C ASN A 196 -5.72 23.64 19.84
N LYS A 197 -5.41 22.50 19.21
CA LYS A 197 -4.96 21.25 19.85
C LYS A 197 -3.46 20.96 19.64
N GLN A 198 -2.66 22.04 19.64
CA GLN A 198 -1.17 21.95 19.56
C GLN A 198 -0.64 21.29 18.28
N GLY A 199 -1.30 21.53 17.16
CA GLY A 199 -0.89 21.08 15.85
C GLY A 199 -1.07 19.57 15.62
N VAL A 200 -1.90 18.89 16.42
CA VAL A 200 -2.28 17.50 16.15
C VAL A 200 -3.23 17.46 14.96
N ARG A 201 -3.15 16.40 14.17
CA ARG A 201 -4.07 16.20 13.06
C ARG A 201 -5.44 15.77 13.57
N ALA A 202 -6.45 16.57 13.33
CA ALA A 202 -7.84 16.22 13.58
C ALA A 202 -8.42 15.38 12.43
N ARG A 203 -9.22 14.38 12.77
CA ARG A 203 -10.06 13.61 11.84
C ARG A 203 -11.50 13.70 12.30
N VAL A 204 -12.33 14.33 11.49
CA VAL A 204 -13.74 14.62 11.79
C VAL A 204 -14.63 13.95 10.77
N PHE A 205 -15.73 13.36 11.22
CA PHE A 205 -16.67 12.60 10.39
C PHE A 205 -18.10 13.11 10.54
N SER A 206 -18.93 12.86 9.54
CA SER A 206 -20.38 13.07 9.63
C SER A 206 -21.07 12.01 10.49
N SER A 207 -20.51 10.83 10.63
CA SER A 207 -21.03 9.70 11.41
C SER A 207 -20.21 9.45 12.67
N ARG A 208 -20.86 9.04 13.74
CA ARG A 208 -20.19 8.62 14.97
C ARG A 208 -19.33 7.37 14.71
N GLN A 209 -18.24 7.27 15.45
CA GLN A 209 -17.34 6.13 15.39
C GLN A 209 -17.23 5.46 16.77
N ASP A 210 -17.49 4.16 16.82
CA ASP A 210 -17.30 3.33 18.01
C ASP A 210 -15.96 2.61 17.89
N ARG A 211 -15.01 2.89 18.80
CA ARG A 211 -13.68 2.28 18.84
C ARG A 211 -13.71 0.80 19.25
N GLU A 212 -14.80 0.36 19.90
CA GLU A 212 -15.03 -1.06 20.22
C GLU A 212 -15.58 -1.85 19.03
N ASN A 213 -16.01 -1.17 17.95
CA ASN A 213 -16.48 -1.84 16.74
C ASN A 213 -15.39 -1.89 15.67
N THR A 214 -14.87 -3.07 15.39
CA THR A 214 -13.82 -3.29 14.38
C THR A 214 -14.31 -3.13 12.95
N CYS A 215 -15.64 -3.18 12.70
CA CYS A 215 -16.20 -2.88 11.39
C CYS A 215 -16.35 -1.36 11.19
N GLN A 216 -15.44 -0.74 10.47
CA GLN A 216 -15.50 0.71 10.27
C GLN A 216 -16.54 1.13 9.23
N LEU A 217 -16.78 0.30 8.23
CA LEU A 217 -17.78 0.58 7.18
C LEU A 217 -19.22 0.37 7.70
N CYS A 218 -19.41 -0.51 8.70
CA CYS A 218 -20.71 -0.67 9.36
C CYS A 218 -21.17 0.62 10.11
N GLN A 219 -20.28 1.60 10.28
CA GLN A 219 -20.52 2.81 11.06
C GLN A 219 -20.80 4.03 10.16
N MET A 220 -21.38 3.82 8.98
CA MET A 220 -21.93 4.86 8.13
C MET A 220 -23.41 5.03 8.43
N ASP A 221 -23.76 6.14 9.09
CA ASP A 221 -25.13 6.38 9.61
C ASP A 221 -26.09 6.96 8.57
N HIS A 222 -25.58 7.42 7.42
CA HIS A 222 -26.38 8.11 6.42
C HIS A 222 -26.52 7.26 5.15
N THR A 223 -27.72 7.29 4.56
CA THR A 223 -28.02 6.65 3.28
C THR A 223 -28.59 7.68 2.32
N ILE A 224 -27.91 7.94 1.22
CA ILE A 224 -28.42 8.79 0.13
C ILE A 224 -29.28 7.97 -0.83
N VAL A 225 -30.39 8.55 -1.26
CA VAL A 225 -31.30 7.97 -2.23
C VAL A 225 -31.36 8.86 -3.46
N MET A 226 -31.16 8.26 -4.62
CA MET A 226 -31.19 8.91 -5.94
C MET A 226 -32.07 8.09 -6.87
N LYS A 227 -32.85 8.76 -7.71
CA LYS A 227 -33.78 8.13 -8.67
C LYS A 227 -33.46 8.50 -10.11
N ASP A 228 -33.79 7.62 -11.03
CA ASP A 228 -33.65 7.86 -12.46
C ASP A 228 -32.25 8.33 -12.87
N ILE A 229 -31.21 7.67 -12.37
CA ILE A 229 -29.84 7.92 -12.82
C ILE A 229 -29.58 7.23 -14.15
N LYS A 230 -28.72 7.84 -14.97
CA LYS A 230 -28.32 7.28 -16.27
C LYS A 230 -27.10 6.37 -16.10
N ILE A 231 -27.22 5.14 -16.55
CA ILE A 231 -26.14 4.16 -16.54
C ILE A 231 -25.47 4.15 -17.91
N GLU A 232 -24.26 4.67 -17.99
CA GLU A 232 -23.46 4.62 -19.22
C GLU A 232 -22.54 3.39 -19.19
N LYS A 233 -22.38 2.77 -20.36
CA LYS A 233 -21.40 1.68 -20.57
C LYS A 233 -20.17 2.28 -21.19
N GLY A 234 -19.00 1.97 -20.64
CA GLY A 234 -17.73 2.48 -21.11
C GLY A 234 -17.00 1.46 -22.01
N ILE A 235 -16.49 1.94 -23.14
CA ILE A 235 -15.47 1.24 -23.92
C ILE A 235 -14.33 2.24 -24.10
N ASN A 236 -13.18 1.92 -23.53
CA ASN A 236 -12.00 2.79 -23.59
C ASN A 236 -10.87 2.06 -24.30
N PHE A 237 -10.18 2.77 -25.20
CA PHE A 237 -8.95 2.33 -25.80
C PHE A 237 -7.82 3.24 -25.33
N LEU A 238 -6.74 2.64 -24.86
CA LEU A 238 -5.59 3.30 -24.28
C LEU A 238 -4.33 3.00 -25.11
N PRO A 239 -4.14 3.69 -26.24
CA PRO A 239 -2.92 3.54 -27.02
C PRO A 239 -1.73 4.15 -26.26
N TYR A 240 -0.57 3.54 -26.38
CA TYR A 240 0.67 4.11 -25.87
C TYR A 240 1.82 3.93 -26.84
N VAL A 241 2.73 4.89 -26.80
CA VAL A 241 3.94 4.93 -27.59
C VAL A 241 5.05 5.39 -26.66
N SER A 242 6.15 4.68 -26.65
CA SER A 242 7.37 5.15 -26.01
C SER A 242 8.57 5.07 -26.94
N SER A 243 9.55 5.91 -26.68
CA SER A 243 10.85 5.87 -27.35
C SER A 243 11.95 6.07 -26.33
N ASN A 244 12.99 5.26 -26.40
CA ASN A 244 14.16 5.42 -25.57
C ASN A 244 15.45 5.35 -26.40
N VAL A 245 16.45 6.08 -25.91
CA VAL A 245 17.84 6.05 -26.41
C VAL A 245 18.71 5.80 -25.19
N SER A 246 19.51 4.74 -25.22
CA SER A 246 20.52 4.47 -24.21
C SER A 246 21.89 4.89 -24.73
N GLY A 247 22.73 5.40 -23.85
CA GLY A 247 24.12 5.74 -24.16
C GLY A 247 25.04 5.23 -23.08
N GLU A 248 26.20 4.74 -23.46
CA GLU A 248 27.23 4.24 -22.53
C GLU A 248 28.60 4.69 -22.98
N ARG A 249 29.51 4.80 -22.02
CA ARG A 249 30.94 4.98 -22.28
C ARG A 249 31.73 4.14 -21.29
N LEU A 250 32.81 3.50 -21.78
CA LEU A 250 33.65 2.65 -20.95
C LEU A 250 34.67 3.45 -20.12
N ASN A 251 35.14 4.59 -20.63
CA ASN A 251 36.06 5.46 -19.93
C ASN A 251 35.54 6.90 -19.91
N TYR A 252 35.87 7.65 -18.87
CA TYR A 252 35.41 9.03 -18.70
C TYR A 252 35.88 10.00 -19.81
N LYS A 253 36.94 9.63 -20.54
CA LYS A 253 37.51 10.41 -21.67
C LYS A 253 36.86 10.07 -23.01
N ASP A 254 36.12 9.00 -23.11
CA ASP A 254 35.48 8.56 -24.32
C ASP A 254 34.18 9.34 -24.55
N ASP A 255 33.79 9.48 -25.80
CA ASP A 255 32.46 9.99 -26.16
C ASP A 255 31.40 8.96 -25.74
N ILE A 256 30.20 9.46 -25.41
CA ILE A 256 29.05 8.57 -25.12
C ILE A 256 28.59 7.94 -26.43
N ASN A 257 28.61 6.61 -26.47
CA ASN A 257 28.11 5.84 -27.58
C ASN A 257 26.60 5.63 -27.43
N TYR A 258 25.80 6.29 -28.25
CA TYR A 258 24.35 6.20 -28.20
C TYR A 258 23.81 5.08 -29.09
N SER A 259 22.88 4.28 -28.54
CA SER A 259 22.12 3.31 -29.33
C SER A 259 21.17 4.01 -30.31
N SER A 260 20.75 3.29 -31.34
CA SER A 260 19.60 3.74 -32.13
C SER A 260 18.35 3.85 -31.27
N PRO A 261 17.45 4.83 -31.53
CA PRO A 261 16.19 4.91 -30.83
C PRO A 261 15.39 3.62 -30.92
N LYS A 262 14.96 3.10 -29.77
CA LYS A 262 14.02 1.97 -29.67
C LYS A 262 12.62 2.53 -29.49
N TYR A 263 11.68 2.06 -30.28
CA TYR A 263 10.28 2.47 -30.24
C TYR A 263 9.43 1.29 -29.75
N ASN A 264 8.57 1.53 -28.79
CA ASN A 264 7.57 0.55 -28.33
C ASN A 264 6.18 1.13 -28.61
N TYR A 265 5.31 0.27 -29.11
CA TYR A 265 3.91 0.57 -29.41
C TYR A 265 3.03 -0.47 -28.74
N GLY A 266 1.96 -0.04 -28.15
CA GLY A 266 1.02 -0.95 -27.55
C GLY A 266 -0.37 -0.33 -27.40
N VAL A 267 -1.32 -1.15 -27.00
CA VAL A 267 -2.70 -0.73 -26.78
C VAL A 267 -3.31 -1.47 -25.58
N GLY A 268 -3.92 -0.70 -24.71
CA GLY A 268 -4.83 -1.19 -23.69
C GLY A 268 -6.28 -1.03 -24.13
N PHE A 269 -7.17 -1.85 -23.58
CA PHE A 269 -8.60 -1.73 -23.77
C PHE A 269 -9.34 -2.11 -22.48
N ASN A 270 -10.44 -1.37 -22.23
CA ASN A 270 -11.33 -1.59 -21.10
C ASN A 270 -12.76 -1.68 -21.61
N PHE A 271 -13.44 -2.79 -21.32
CA PHE A 271 -14.84 -3.02 -21.64
C PHE A 271 -15.66 -3.18 -20.36
N GLU A 272 -16.49 -2.21 -20.05
CA GLU A 272 -17.50 -2.32 -19.00
C GLU A 272 -18.79 -2.93 -19.57
N LEU A 273 -18.98 -4.22 -19.42
CA LEU A 273 -20.19 -4.89 -19.86
C LEU A 273 -21.40 -4.47 -19.01
N ASN A 274 -21.17 -4.24 -17.74
CA ASN A 274 -22.09 -3.62 -16.79
C ASN A 274 -21.28 -3.08 -15.61
N LYS A 275 -21.91 -2.38 -14.66
CA LYS A 275 -21.20 -1.75 -13.53
C LYS A 275 -20.49 -2.72 -12.59
N ASN A 276 -20.74 -4.02 -12.73
CA ASN A 276 -20.09 -5.06 -11.92
C ASN A 276 -19.01 -5.83 -12.68
N LEU A 277 -19.05 -5.82 -14.03
CA LEU A 277 -18.19 -6.66 -14.86
C LEU A 277 -17.33 -5.81 -15.79
N LEU A 278 -16.04 -5.84 -15.54
CA LEU A 278 -15.01 -5.18 -16.32
C LEU A 278 -14.09 -6.23 -16.95
N ILE A 279 -13.79 -6.05 -18.22
CA ILE A 279 -12.77 -6.81 -18.96
C ILE A 279 -11.70 -5.82 -19.39
N GLU A 280 -10.48 -6.07 -19.01
CA GLU A 280 -9.32 -5.28 -19.41
C GLU A 280 -8.32 -6.15 -20.16
N GLY A 281 -7.65 -5.56 -21.13
CA GLY A 281 -6.56 -6.24 -21.82
C GLY A 281 -5.53 -5.24 -22.30
N THR A 282 -4.32 -5.76 -22.53
CA THR A 282 -3.21 -4.99 -23.05
C THR A 282 -2.34 -5.83 -23.94
N ILE A 283 -1.89 -5.23 -25.03
CA ILE A 283 -0.98 -5.84 -26.00
C ILE A 283 0.27 -5.00 -26.03
N ASN A 284 1.41 -5.65 -25.86
CA ASN A 284 2.74 -5.06 -25.83
C ASN A 284 2.79 -3.82 -24.89
N PRO A 285 2.39 -3.98 -23.61
CA PRO A 285 2.35 -2.85 -22.69
C PRO A 285 3.73 -2.23 -22.51
N ASP A 286 3.79 -0.90 -22.47
CA ASP A 286 4.97 -0.21 -21.99
C ASP A 286 4.92 -0.18 -20.46
N PHE A 287 5.54 -1.17 -19.85
CA PHE A 287 5.79 -1.20 -18.42
C PHE A 287 7.16 -0.65 -18.06
N SER A 288 7.79 0.12 -18.94
CA SER A 288 8.99 0.84 -18.58
C SER A 288 8.68 1.70 -17.37
N GLN A 289 9.40 1.44 -16.28
CA GLN A 289 9.24 2.21 -15.06
C GLN A 289 9.87 3.57 -15.27
N VAL A 290 9.07 4.51 -15.73
CA VAL A 290 9.50 5.91 -15.88
C VAL A 290 9.84 6.51 -14.51
N GLU A 291 9.19 6.02 -13.46
CA GLU A 291 9.55 6.32 -12.06
C GLU A 291 10.44 5.21 -11.51
N SER A 292 11.71 5.52 -11.24
CA SER A 292 12.62 4.56 -10.61
C SER A 292 12.18 4.24 -9.18
N ASP A 293 12.22 2.96 -8.82
CA ASP A 293 12.10 2.54 -7.42
C ASP A 293 13.21 3.20 -6.56
N GLU A 294 12.92 3.43 -5.29
CA GLU A 294 13.94 3.89 -4.33
C GLU A 294 14.94 2.77 -4.08
N THR A 295 16.23 3.08 -4.19
CA THR A 295 17.30 2.11 -3.93
C THR A 295 17.30 1.68 -2.47
N LYS A 296 17.24 0.38 -2.22
CA LYS A 296 17.29 -0.21 -0.87
C LYS A 296 18.68 -0.77 -0.60
N ILE A 297 19.11 -0.70 0.65
CA ILE A 297 20.37 -1.35 1.08
C ILE A 297 20.13 -2.85 1.19
N ASP A 298 20.85 -3.64 0.39
CA ASP A 298 20.74 -5.09 0.29
C ASP A 298 21.98 -5.86 0.80
N VAL A 299 23.05 -5.16 1.11
CA VAL A 299 24.37 -5.72 1.48
C VAL A 299 24.31 -6.81 2.56
N ASN A 300 23.35 -6.74 3.48
CA ASN A 300 23.15 -7.73 4.54
C ASN A 300 21.76 -8.39 4.47
N SER A 301 21.16 -8.49 3.27
CA SER A 301 19.87 -9.16 3.08
C SER A 301 20.10 -10.57 2.52
N PRO A 302 19.75 -11.63 3.26
CA PRO A 302 19.87 -13.00 2.74
C PRO A 302 18.71 -13.38 1.81
N THR A 303 17.69 -12.55 1.72
CA THR A 303 16.47 -12.79 0.94
C THR A 303 16.20 -11.67 -0.06
N ALA A 304 15.50 -11.99 -1.13
CA ALA A 304 15.04 -11.03 -2.13
C ALA A 304 14.23 -9.87 -1.50
N ILE A 305 14.31 -8.70 -2.11
CA ILE A 305 13.64 -7.49 -1.65
C ILE A 305 12.36 -7.26 -2.45
N ASN A 306 11.24 -7.08 -1.75
CA ASN A 306 9.96 -6.76 -2.35
C ASN A 306 9.89 -5.27 -2.75
N TYR A 307 9.34 -4.99 -3.94
CA TYR A 307 9.01 -3.65 -4.42
C TYR A 307 7.51 -3.53 -4.69
N PRO A 308 6.87 -2.39 -4.34
CA PRO A 308 5.45 -2.21 -4.57
C PRO A 308 5.13 -2.19 -6.07
N GLU A 309 3.94 -2.64 -6.45
CA GLU A 309 3.45 -2.55 -7.83
C GLU A 309 3.14 -1.09 -8.19
N GLN A 310 3.59 -0.66 -9.36
CA GLN A 310 3.37 0.70 -9.87
C GLN A 310 2.62 0.71 -11.22
N ARG A 311 2.52 -0.44 -11.89
CA ARG A 311 1.89 -0.56 -13.21
C ARG A 311 0.36 -0.54 -13.09
N PRO A 312 -0.34 0.43 -13.72
CA PRO A 312 -1.79 0.62 -13.54
C PRO A 312 -2.64 -0.62 -13.86
N PHE A 313 -2.25 -1.38 -14.89
CA PHE A 313 -2.96 -2.61 -15.26
C PHE A 313 -3.02 -3.63 -14.12
N PHE A 314 -1.95 -3.84 -13.37
CA PHE A 314 -1.93 -4.81 -12.27
C PHE A 314 -2.53 -4.27 -10.98
N ASN A 315 -2.54 -2.97 -10.80
CA ASN A 315 -3.08 -2.32 -9.60
C ASN A 315 -4.60 -2.47 -9.49
N LYS A 316 -5.33 -2.32 -10.59
CA LYS A 316 -6.80 -2.38 -10.58
C LYS A 316 -7.29 -3.78 -10.23
N GLY A 317 -8.01 -3.91 -9.12
CA GLY A 317 -8.51 -5.18 -8.60
C GLY A 317 -7.49 -5.99 -7.79
N SER A 318 -6.28 -5.46 -7.51
CA SER A 318 -5.27 -6.15 -6.70
C SER A 318 -5.71 -6.37 -5.25
N ASP A 319 -6.67 -5.59 -4.77
CA ASP A 319 -7.24 -5.70 -3.42
C ASP A 319 -7.90 -7.06 -3.12
N VAL A 320 -8.24 -7.84 -4.14
CA VAL A 320 -8.74 -9.22 -3.97
C VAL A 320 -7.62 -10.24 -3.73
N MET A 321 -6.37 -9.83 -3.96
CA MET A 321 -5.16 -10.66 -3.86
C MET A 321 -4.34 -10.37 -2.60
N ASP A 322 -4.93 -9.72 -1.60
CA ASP A 322 -4.28 -9.42 -0.32
C ASP A 322 -4.28 -10.68 0.56
N TYR A 323 -3.15 -11.36 0.62
CA TYR A 323 -2.88 -12.55 1.43
C TYR A 323 -1.79 -12.26 2.45
N THR A 324 -1.86 -12.94 3.60
CA THR A 324 -0.79 -12.92 4.60
C THR A 324 0.44 -13.68 4.12
N LEU A 325 0.20 -14.80 3.43
CA LEU A 325 1.23 -15.53 2.70
C LEU A 325 1.34 -14.93 1.29
N ASP A 326 2.46 -14.32 0.96
CA ASP A 326 2.71 -13.61 -0.32
C ASP A 326 2.64 -14.56 -1.55
N VAL A 327 1.53 -15.28 -1.70
CA VAL A 327 1.32 -16.30 -2.75
C VAL A 327 1.02 -15.70 -4.14
N PHE A 328 0.75 -14.40 -4.20
CA PHE A 328 0.63 -13.65 -5.43
C PHE A 328 1.40 -12.33 -5.34
N TYR A 329 2.22 -12.08 -6.36
CA TYR A 329 3.01 -10.86 -6.51
C TYR A 329 3.03 -10.49 -7.99
N SER A 330 2.39 -9.38 -8.33
CA SER A 330 2.18 -8.98 -9.72
C SER A 330 3.47 -8.73 -10.50
N ARG A 331 4.56 -8.31 -9.82
CA ARG A 331 5.87 -8.13 -10.44
C ARG A 331 6.59 -9.44 -10.78
N SER A 332 6.06 -10.61 -10.39
CA SER A 332 6.48 -11.89 -10.93
C SER A 332 6.13 -12.05 -12.43
N ILE A 333 5.18 -11.25 -12.93
CA ILE A 333 4.90 -11.05 -14.36
C ILE A 333 5.67 -9.78 -14.76
N ASN A 334 6.81 -9.96 -15.46
CA ASN A 334 7.77 -8.88 -15.66
C ASN A 334 7.57 -8.10 -16.95
N ASN A 335 7.60 -8.77 -18.08
CA ASN A 335 7.58 -8.17 -19.43
C ASN A 335 6.54 -8.84 -20.32
N PRO A 336 5.23 -8.72 -20.01
CA PRO A 336 4.21 -9.41 -20.78
C PRO A 336 4.01 -8.75 -22.16
N SER A 337 4.08 -9.55 -23.22
CA SER A 337 3.66 -9.11 -24.56
C SER A 337 2.14 -9.05 -24.71
N PHE A 338 1.41 -9.79 -23.85
CA PHE A 338 -0.04 -9.76 -23.75
C PHE A 338 -0.46 -10.00 -22.30
N ALA A 339 -1.45 -9.24 -21.83
CA ALA A 339 -2.14 -9.55 -20.59
C ALA A 339 -3.63 -9.22 -20.70
N SER A 340 -4.46 -10.02 -20.05
CA SER A 340 -5.91 -9.80 -19.96
C SER A 340 -6.42 -10.06 -18.54
N LYS A 341 -7.46 -9.32 -18.16
CA LYS A 341 -8.03 -9.40 -16.83
C LYS A 341 -9.54 -9.26 -16.87
N ILE A 342 -10.24 -10.08 -16.08
CA ILE A 342 -11.68 -10.01 -15.85
C ILE A 342 -11.90 -9.71 -14.37
N LEU A 343 -12.64 -8.66 -14.10
CA LEU A 343 -13.07 -8.27 -12.76
C LEU A 343 -14.59 -8.30 -12.69
N ASN A 344 -15.14 -9.09 -11.80
CA ASN A 344 -16.56 -9.02 -11.46
C ASN A 344 -16.71 -8.73 -9.97
N GLN A 345 -17.41 -7.63 -9.65
CA GLN A 345 -17.64 -7.19 -8.28
C GLN A 345 -19.14 -7.14 -8.02
N GLY A 346 -19.66 -8.19 -7.40
CA GLY A 346 -21.07 -8.29 -7.03
C GLY A 346 -21.32 -8.18 -5.54
N LYS A 347 -22.59 -8.05 -5.15
CA LYS A 347 -23.00 -7.96 -3.74
C LYS A 347 -22.66 -9.22 -2.92
N LYS A 348 -22.62 -10.41 -3.53
CA LYS A 348 -22.37 -11.68 -2.84
C LYS A 348 -21.02 -12.30 -3.14
N SER A 349 -20.38 -11.90 -4.22
CA SER A 349 -19.12 -12.50 -4.65
C SER A 349 -18.30 -11.56 -5.51
N ARG A 350 -17.00 -11.84 -5.55
CA ARG A 350 -16.03 -11.19 -6.44
C ARG A 350 -15.29 -12.27 -7.22
N LEU A 351 -14.98 -11.96 -8.46
CA LEU A 351 -14.17 -12.81 -9.34
C LEU A 351 -13.06 -11.96 -9.95
N TYR A 352 -11.85 -12.47 -9.90
CA TYR A 352 -10.69 -11.94 -10.58
C TYR A 352 -10.06 -13.05 -11.41
N VAL A 353 -9.88 -12.81 -12.69
CA VAL A 353 -9.15 -13.70 -13.60
C VAL A 353 -8.06 -12.87 -14.28
N LEU A 354 -6.85 -13.36 -14.30
CA LEU A 354 -5.71 -12.73 -14.97
C LEU A 354 -5.03 -13.79 -15.84
N SER A 355 -4.69 -13.42 -17.06
CA SER A 355 -3.84 -14.21 -17.95
C SER A 355 -2.77 -13.30 -18.55
N ALA A 356 -1.51 -13.76 -18.60
CA ALA A 356 -0.40 -12.99 -19.13
C ALA A 356 0.61 -13.91 -19.83
N PHE A 357 1.10 -13.45 -20.97
CA PHE A 357 2.21 -14.08 -21.68
C PHE A 357 3.45 -13.22 -21.51
N ASP A 358 4.41 -13.73 -20.74
CA ASP A 358 5.62 -13.02 -20.33
C ASP A 358 6.80 -13.43 -21.24
N GLU A 359 7.52 -12.45 -21.78
CA GLU A 359 8.69 -12.69 -22.65
C GLU A 359 9.97 -12.96 -21.84
N GLU A 360 10.00 -12.53 -20.57
CA GLU A 360 11.15 -12.67 -19.70
C GLU A 360 10.68 -12.88 -18.25
N THR A 361 10.83 -14.11 -17.78
CA THR A 361 10.21 -14.59 -16.55
C THR A 361 11.14 -14.47 -15.34
N PRO A 362 10.77 -13.71 -14.29
CA PRO A 362 11.43 -13.77 -12.99
C PRO A 362 11.12 -15.09 -12.28
N TYR A 363 12.12 -15.66 -11.66
CA TYR A 363 12.03 -16.90 -10.90
C TYR A 363 12.65 -16.72 -9.52
N LEU A 364 12.00 -17.25 -8.47
CA LEU A 364 12.43 -17.13 -7.08
C LEU A 364 12.41 -18.50 -6.41
N VAL A 365 13.57 -18.94 -5.90
CA VAL A 365 13.71 -20.18 -5.14
C VAL A 365 13.88 -19.84 -3.66
N PRO A 366 12.89 -20.11 -2.80
CA PRO A 366 12.99 -19.95 -1.36
C PRO A 366 13.76 -21.14 -0.75
N THR A 367 14.54 -20.87 0.28
CA THR A 367 15.10 -21.87 1.19
C THR A 367 14.74 -21.50 2.63
N GLN A 368 15.19 -22.26 3.62
CA GLN A 368 14.88 -21.94 5.02
C GLN A 368 15.41 -20.55 5.45
N PHE A 369 16.56 -20.11 4.93
CA PHE A 369 17.24 -18.90 5.41
C PHE A 369 17.55 -17.87 4.34
N GLU A 370 17.50 -18.25 3.08
CA GLU A 370 17.93 -17.44 1.95
C GLU A 370 16.93 -17.59 0.79
N SER A 371 16.99 -16.68 -0.15
CA SER A 371 16.31 -16.86 -1.44
C SER A 371 17.26 -16.57 -2.59
N PHE A 372 17.00 -17.24 -3.72
CA PHE A 372 17.76 -17.11 -4.96
C PHE A 372 16.83 -16.70 -6.07
N SER A 373 17.27 -15.76 -6.89
CA SER A 373 16.47 -15.26 -8.00
C SER A 373 17.23 -15.33 -9.30
N GLY A 374 16.50 -15.61 -10.37
CA GLY A 374 16.98 -15.57 -11.73
C GLY A 374 15.90 -15.02 -12.66
N VAL A 375 16.28 -14.73 -13.88
CA VAL A 375 15.37 -14.23 -14.91
C VAL A 375 15.72 -14.93 -16.23
N GLY A 376 14.70 -15.42 -16.95
CA GLY A 376 14.91 -16.02 -18.27
C GLY A 376 13.64 -16.65 -18.84
N GLY A 377 13.70 -17.00 -20.12
CA GLY A 377 12.66 -17.71 -20.86
C GLY A 377 11.28 -17.07 -20.88
N LYS A 378 10.41 -17.64 -21.68
CA LYS A 378 9.02 -17.22 -21.81
C LYS A 378 8.11 -18.02 -20.88
N SER A 379 7.03 -17.40 -20.43
CA SER A 379 6.01 -18.11 -19.65
C SER A 379 4.60 -17.62 -19.96
N PHE A 380 3.63 -18.51 -19.72
CA PHE A 380 2.22 -18.19 -19.76
C PHE A 380 1.62 -18.39 -18.38
N SER A 381 1.10 -17.34 -17.79
CA SER A 381 0.58 -17.28 -16.42
C SER A 381 -0.92 -17.09 -16.41
N ASN A 382 -1.62 -17.81 -15.52
CA ASN A 382 -3.04 -17.62 -15.27
C ASN A 382 -3.30 -17.58 -13.77
N VAL A 383 -4.22 -16.73 -13.36
CA VAL A 383 -4.68 -16.60 -11.98
C VAL A 383 -6.19 -16.51 -11.96
N LEU A 384 -6.82 -17.29 -11.11
CA LEU A 384 -8.25 -17.24 -10.83
C LEU A 384 -8.44 -17.06 -9.33
N ARG A 385 -9.09 -15.99 -8.94
CA ARG A 385 -9.49 -15.70 -7.56
C ARG A 385 -11.00 -15.57 -7.48
N TYR A 386 -11.62 -16.32 -6.58
CA TYR A 386 -13.04 -16.19 -6.27
C TYR A 386 -13.21 -15.93 -4.77
N GLN A 387 -14.00 -14.93 -4.43
CA GLN A 387 -14.40 -14.63 -3.05
C GLN A 387 -15.93 -14.69 -2.94
N ASN A 388 -16.42 -15.37 -1.92
CA ASN A 388 -17.84 -15.41 -1.56
C ASN A 388 -18.03 -14.78 -0.19
N PHE A 389 -18.96 -13.85 -0.10
CA PHE A 389 -19.29 -13.16 1.13
C PHE A 389 -20.46 -13.86 1.84
N ILE A 390 -20.21 -14.33 3.04
CA ILE A 390 -21.22 -14.95 3.90
C ILE A 390 -22.12 -13.87 4.50
N ASN A 391 -21.50 -12.79 4.97
CA ASN A 391 -22.16 -11.58 5.48
C ASN A 391 -21.22 -10.38 5.31
N SER A 392 -21.56 -9.19 5.84
CA SER A 392 -20.74 -7.98 5.75
C SER A 392 -19.30 -8.13 6.31
N ASN A 393 -19.07 -9.12 7.16
CA ASN A 393 -17.83 -9.24 7.94
C ASN A 393 -17.16 -10.61 7.82
N SER A 394 -17.71 -11.53 7.02
CA SER A 394 -17.18 -12.89 6.87
C SER A 394 -17.19 -13.30 5.41
N GLN A 395 -16.11 -13.90 4.99
CA GLN A 395 -15.89 -14.33 3.61
C GLN A 395 -15.13 -15.63 3.53
N PHE A 396 -15.25 -16.28 2.40
CA PHE A 396 -14.51 -17.47 2.00
C PHE A 396 -13.95 -17.26 0.60
N GLY A 397 -12.75 -17.73 0.34
CA GLY A 397 -12.07 -17.54 -0.92
C GLY A 397 -11.45 -18.80 -1.50
N LEU A 398 -11.25 -18.77 -2.82
CA LEU A 398 -10.54 -19.79 -3.60
C LEU A 398 -9.49 -19.08 -4.45
N LEU A 399 -8.28 -19.61 -4.51
CA LEU A 399 -7.23 -19.20 -5.43
C LEU A 399 -6.76 -20.39 -6.24
N ALA A 400 -6.64 -20.22 -7.54
CA ALA A 400 -5.92 -21.13 -8.43
C ALA A 400 -4.98 -20.30 -9.30
N SER A 401 -3.70 -20.64 -9.33
CA SER A 401 -2.77 -20.01 -10.25
C SER A 401 -1.88 -21.06 -10.90
N ASN A 402 -1.51 -20.81 -12.14
CA ASN A 402 -0.52 -21.62 -12.84
C ASN A 402 0.40 -20.75 -13.69
N ARG A 403 1.61 -21.26 -13.91
CA ARG A 403 2.59 -20.73 -14.84
C ARG A 403 3.14 -21.89 -15.64
N PHE A 404 3.09 -21.78 -16.96
CA PHE A 404 3.70 -22.71 -17.89
C PHE A 404 4.95 -22.08 -18.47
N TYR A 405 6.05 -22.81 -18.46
CA TYR A 405 7.33 -22.40 -19.00
C TYR A 405 7.63 -23.17 -20.28
N GLU A 406 8.63 -22.75 -21.02
CA GLU A 406 9.19 -23.56 -22.09
C GLU A 406 9.75 -24.90 -21.54
N GLY A 407 9.77 -25.97 -22.36
CA GLY A 407 10.35 -27.26 -21.96
C GLY A 407 9.52 -28.13 -21.02
N ASN A 408 8.19 -27.95 -20.99
CA ASN A 408 7.25 -28.70 -20.12
C ASN A 408 7.40 -28.47 -18.61
N ALA A 409 8.04 -27.39 -18.20
CA ALA A 409 8.04 -26.96 -16.82
C ALA A 409 6.75 -26.21 -16.47
N TYR A 410 6.36 -26.30 -15.21
CA TYR A 410 5.12 -25.64 -14.75
C TYR A 410 5.19 -25.36 -13.24
N GLY A 411 4.47 -24.32 -12.82
CA GLY A 411 4.17 -24.04 -11.44
C GLY A 411 2.64 -23.93 -11.24
N ASN A 412 2.11 -24.77 -10.39
CA ASN A 412 0.68 -24.76 -10.03
C ASN A 412 0.54 -24.47 -8.55
N LEU A 413 -0.43 -23.60 -8.20
CA LEU A 413 -0.83 -23.34 -6.84
C LEU A 413 -2.36 -23.37 -6.76
N PHE A 414 -2.86 -24.03 -5.73
CA PHE A 414 -4.27 -24.03 -5.39
C PHE A 414 -4.45 -23.76 -3.91
N GLY A 415 -5.46 -22.97 -3.55
CA GLY A 415 -5.71 -22.65 -2.15
C GLY A 415 -7.09 -22.18 -1.82
N ILE A 416 -7.35 -22.20 -0.53
CA ILE A 416 -8.57 -21.71 0.11
C ILE A 416 -8.19 -20.76 1.24
N ASP A 417 -9.03 -19.79 1.48
CA ASP A 417 -8.87 -18.82 2.57
C ASP A 417 -10.23 -18.43 3.16
N GLY A 418 -10.19 -17.87 4.34
CA GLY A 418 -11.40 -17.39 4.99
C GLY A 418 -11.13 -16.41 6.10
N LEU A 419 -12.04 -15.44 6.21
CA LEU A 419 -12.12 -14.49 7.30
C LEU A 419 -13.51 -14.60 7.93
N PHE A 420 -13.56 -14.86 9.25
CA PHE A 420 -14.78 -15.01 10.00
C PHE A 420 -14.78 -14.07 11.21
N LYS A 421 -15.81 -13.25 11.30
CA LYS A 421 -16.02 -12.34 12.42
C LYS A 421 -17.15 -12.91 13.29
N PHE A 422 -16.80 -13.39 14.48
CA PHE A 422 -17.75 -14.01 15.40
C PHE A 422 -18.52 -12.98 16.25
N SER A 423 -17.90 -11.82 16.45
CA SER A 423 -18.49 -10.70 17.17
C SER A 423 -17.80 -9.39 16.76
N ASN A 424 -18.19 -8.25 17.33
CA ASN A 424 -17.55 -6.96 17.05
C ASN A 424 -16.05 -6.93 17.43
N ILE A 425 -15.59 -7.83 18.28
CA ILE A 425 -14.23 -7.85 18.82
C ILE A 425 -13.42 -9.09 18.46
N TRP A 426 -14.03 -10.16 17.95
CA TRP A 426 -13.34 -11.39 17.63
C TRP A 426 -13.39 -11.71 16.15
N LYS A 427 -12.23 -12.01 15.57
CA LYS A 427 -12.09 -12.52 14.21
C LYS A 427 -11.14 -13.71 14.14
N PHE A 428 -11.40 -14.59 13.18
CA PHE A 428 -10.55 -15.70 12.80
C PHE A 428 -10.26 -15.60 11.32
N GLU A 429 -9.00 -15.82 10.95
CA GLU A 429 -8.51 -15.78 9.58
C GLU A 429 -7.66 -17.00 9.33
N PHE A 430 -7.79 -17.60 8.14
CA PHE A 430 -6.93 -18.70 7.72
C PHE A 430 -6.67 -18.66 6.22
N GLU A 431 -5.53 -19.23 5.84
CA GLU A 431 -5.11 -19.46 4.46
C GLU A 431 -4.49 -20.86 4.38
N PHE A 432 -4.83 -21.60 3.33
CA PHE A 432 -4.24 -22.91 3.06
C PHE A 432 -3.95 -23.03 1.56
N PHE A 433 -2.70 -23.37 1.22
CA PHE A 433 -2.25 -23.52 -0.16
C PHE A 433 -1.49 -24.83 -0.33
N ILE A 434 -1.60 -25.38 -1.55
CA ILE A 434 -0.79 -26.49 -2.02
C ILE A 434 -0.18 -26.11 -3.36
N ASN A 435 1.07 -26.47 -3.57
CA ASN A 435 1.74 -26.30 -4.86
C ASN A 435 2.18 -27.64 -5.42
N SER A 436 2.22 -27.69 -6.75
CA SER A 436 2.86 -28.74 -7.53
C SER A 436 3.59 -28.11 -8.70
N ASN A 437 4.89 -28.13 -8.63
CA ASN A 437 5.77 -27.44 -9.56
C ASN A 437 6.75 -28.44 -10.18
N LYS A 438 7.04 -28.25 -11.46
CA LYS A 438 8.19 -28.81 -12.14
C LYS A 438 9.00 -27.64 -12.67
N GLU A 439 10.19 -27.45 -12.12
CA GLU A 439 11.01 -26.32 -12.47
C GLU A 439 11.58 -26.43 -13.89
N PRO A 440 11.95 -25.31 -14.53
CA PRO A 440 12.71 -25.33 -15.78
C PRO A 440 14.07 -26.01 -15.57
N ASP A 441 14.54 -26.75 -16.57
CA ASP A 441 15.92 -27.15 -16.67
C ASP A 441 16.67 -26.04 -17.41
N SER A 442 17.37 -25.18 -16.66
CA SER A 442 17.97 -23.95 -17.21
C SER A 442 19.06 -23.39 -16.30
N ASP A 443 19.84 -22.47 -16.85
CA ASP A 443 20.95 -21.76 -16.19
C ASP A 443 20.57 -20.41 -15.57
N TRP A 444 19.27 -20.14 -15.41
CA TRP A 444 18.80 -18.86 -14.83
C TRP A 444 19.24 -18.64 -13.39
N ILE A 445 19.49 -19.73 -12.65
CA ILE A 445 20.04 -19.71 -11.29
C ILE A 445 21.18 -20.72 -11.23
N GLU A 446 22.42 -20.21 -11.17
CA GLU A 446 23.61 -21.03 -10.96
C GLU A 446 23.88 -21.15 -9.46
N SER A 447 23.78 -22.35 -8.90
CA SER A 447 24.08 -22.62 -7.49
C SER A 447 24.33 -24.10 -7.24
N ASN A 448 25.30 -24.39 -6.36
CA ASN A 448 25.55 -25.74 -5.86
C ASN A 448 24.87 -26.01 -4.50
N LYS A 449 24.06 -25.07 -4.02
CA LYS A 449 23.37 -25.19 -2.72
C LYS A 449 22.18 -26.14 -2.82
N LYS A 450 21.90 -26.81 -1.67
CA LYS A 450 20.75 -27.70 -1.50
C LYS A 450 19.91 -27.23 -0.33
N PHE A 451 18.62 -27.54 -0.40
CA PHE A 451 17.67 -27.31 0.70
C PHE A 451 16.76 -28.54 0.82
N GLY A 452 16.78 -29.19 1.99
CA GLY A 452 16.11 -30.49 2.16
C GLY A 452 16.64 -31.51 1.14
N LYS A 453 15.74 -32.07 0.35
CA LYS A 453 16.05 -33.02 -0.74
C LYS A 453 16.23 -32.37 -2.12
N TYR A 454 16.02 -31.05 -2.22
CA TYR A 454 16.01 -30.27 -3.46
C TYR A 454 17.31 -29.50 -3.66
N THR A 455 17.54 -29.07 -4.91
CA THR A 455 18.64 -28.16 -5.28
C THR A 455 18.15 -26.74 -5.48
N VAL A 456 19.07 -25.77 -5.42
CA VAL A 456 18.77 -24.36 -5.76
C VAL A 456 18.90 -24.13 -7.26
N ALA A 457 19.79 -24.89 -7.93
CA ALA A 457 19.91 -24.85 -9.39
C ALA A 457 18.62 -25.37 -10.02
N LEU A 458 18.27 -24.81 -11.16
CA LEU A 458 17.08 -25.22 -11.90
C LEU A 458 17.42 -26.40 -12.79
N ASP A 459 17.22 -27.64 -12.32
CA ASP A 459 17.59 -28.89 -12.98
C ASP A 459 16.38 -29.78 -13.32
N GLY A 460 15.18 -29.22 -13.35
CA GLY A 460 13.96 -29.91 -13.75
C GLY A 460 13.28 -30.71 -12.62
N GLU A 461 13.62 -30.47 -11.37
CA GLU A 461 13.03 -31.15 -10.21
C GLU A 461 11.51 -30.94 -10.09
N GLU A 462 10.81 -31.96 -9.61
CA GLU A 462 9.41 -31.88 -9.20
C GLU A 462 9.30 -31.55 -7.71
N ILE A 463 8.64 -30.44 -7.40
CA ILE A 463 8.58 -29.88 -6.05
C ILE A 463 7.13 -29.71 -5.64
N ASN A 464 6.75 -30.35 -4.54
CA ASN A 464 5.43 -30.26 -3.97
C ASN A 464 5.51 -29.77 -2.53
N GLY A 465 4.59 -28.90 -2.14
CA GLY A 465 4.59 -28.32 -0.83
C GLY A 465 3.20 -27.84 -0.39
N THR A 466 3.14 -27.47 0.88
CA THR A 466 1.94 -26.93 1.52
C THR A 466 2.29 -25.69 2.32
N ALA A 467 1.33 -24.76 2.40
CA ALA A 467 1.39 -23.63 3.30
C ALA A 467 0.08 -23.47 4.05
N PHE A 468 0.17 -23.14 5.31
CA PHE A 468 -0.97 -22.87 6.18
C PHE A 468 -0.69 -21.64 7.05
N PHE A 469 -1.68 -20.77 7.12
CA PHE A 469 -1.71 -19.63 8.04
C PHE A 469 -3.03 -19.66 8.80
N ALA A 470 -3.00 -19.38 10.10
CA ALA A 470 -4.20 -19.16 10.89
C ALA A 470 -3.94 -18.12 11.98
N GLN A 471 -4.91 -17.24 12.19
CA GLN A 471 -4.85 -16.22 13.23
C GLN A 471 -6.21 -16.10 13.91
N ILE A 472 -6.22 -16.11 15.23
CA ILE A 472 -7.35 -15.67 16.04
C ILE A 472 -7.00 -14.36 16.72
N ARG A 473 -7.84 -13.34 16.56
CA ARG A 473 -7.60 -11.99 17.04
C ARG A 473 -8.78 -11.48 17.84
N ARG A 474 -8.47 -10.87 18.99
CA ARG A 474 -9.38 -10.09 19.81
C ARG A 474 -8.96 -8.62 19.77
N GLU A 475 -9.89 -7.72 19.41
CA GLU A 475 -9.64 -6.29 19.36
C GLU A 475 -10.72 -5.52 20.11
N THR A 476 -10.30 -4.72 21.08
CA THR A 476 -11.10 -3.70 21.77
C THR A 476 -10.37 -2.36 21.67
N GLU A 477 -10.98 -1.28 22.13
CA GLU A 477 -10.32 0.03 22.18
C GLU A 477 -9.00 -0.05 22.97
N THR A 478 -9.06 -0.70 24.14
CA THR A 478 -7.94 -0.74 25.09
C THR A 478 -7.01 -1.94 24.87
N TRP A 479 -7.53 -3.11 24.54
CA TRP A 479 -6.77 -4.36 24.49
C TRP A 479 -6.85 -5.00 23.12
N ARG A 480 -5.68 -5.38 22.58
CA ARG A 480 -5.58 -6.18 21.36
C ARG A 480 -4.69 -7.38 21.61
N SER A 481 -5.13 -8.54 21.19
CA SER A 481 -4.38 -9.79 21.33
C SER A 481 -4.61 -10.65 20.12
N TYR A 482 -3.56 -11.34 19.66
CA TYR A 482 -3.72 -12.41 18.68
C TYR A 482 -2.73 -13.54 18.91
N ILE A 483 -3.15 -14.71 18.48
CA ILE A 483 -2.34 -15.90 18.32
C ILE A 483 -2.33 -16.22 16.84
N GLU A 484 -1.14 -16.44 16.29
CA GLU A 484 -0.90 -16.70 14.88
C GLU A 484 -0.04 -17.95 14.73
N TYR A 485 -0.38 -18.76 13.75
CA TYR A 485 0.38 -19.92 13.32
C TYR A 485 0.63 -19.83 11.82
N THR A 486 1.88 -20.00 11.41
CA THR A 486 2.31 -20.05 10.00
C THR A 486 3.12 -21.34 9.80
N ASP A 487 2.79 -22.08 8.77
CA ASP A 487 3.47 -23.33 8.39
C ASP A 487 3.77 -23.28 6.89
N LEU A 488 5.04 -23.38 6.52
CA LEU A 488 5.50 -23.48 5.13
C LEU A 488 6.40 -24.71 5.03
N SER A 489 5.97 -25.73 4.31
CA SER A 489 6.79 -26.94 4.08
C SER A 489 8.07 -26.61 3.31
N ASP A 490 9.04 -27.51 3.30
CA ASP A 490 10.32 -27.36 2.62
C ASP A 490 10.21 -27.26 1.08
N GLY A 491 9.16 -27.86 0.50
CA GLY A 491 8.83 -27.76 -0.92
C GLY A 491 7.83 -26.67 -1.28
N PHE A 492 7.39 -25.83 -0.31
CA PHE A 492 6.43 -24.79 -0.64
C PHE A 492 7.06 -23.61 -1.36
N ARG A 493 6.51 -23.31 -2.54
CA ARG A 493 6.78 -22.08 -3.31
C ARG A 493 5.61 -21.72 -4.20
N SER A 494 5.52 -20.45 -4.55
CA SER A 494 4.56 -19.93 -5.52
C SER A 494 5.29 -19.20 -6.63
N ASP A 495 5.20 -19.69 -7.87
CA ASP A 495 5.90 -19.11 -9.02
C ASP A 495 5.33 -17.75 -9.44
N LEU A 496 4.11 -17.44 -9.00
CA LEU A 496 3.46 -16.12 -9.14
C LEU A 496 3.42 -15.33 -7.84
N GLY A 497 4.11 -15.80 -6.79
CA GLY A 497 4.19 -15.17 -5.48
C GLY A 497 5.56 -14.56 -5.18
N PHE A 498 5.72 -14.15 -3.91
CA PHE A 498 6.98 -13.63 -3.37
C PHE A 498 7.35 -14.36 -2.07
N ILE A 499 7.45 -15.69 -2.15
CA ILE A 499 7.84 -16.53 -1.04
C ILE A 499 9.36 -16.55 -0.96
N THR A 500 9.94 -15.88 0.02
CA THR A 500 11.39 -15.72 0.18
C THR A 500 12.02 -16.77 1.09
N THR A 501 11.23 -17.39 1.96
CA THR A 501 11.69 -18.47 2.86
C THR A 501 10.61 -19.53 3.02
N ASN A 502 11.01 -20.77 3.25
CA ASN A 502 10.13 -21.91 3.51
C ASN A 502 10.72 -22.80 4.64
N ASN A 503 10.23 -24.04 4.79
CA ASN A 503 10.67 -24.96 5.83
C ASN A 503 10.57 -24.37 7.24
N LEU A 504 9.42 -23.81 7.58
CA LEU A 504 9.18 -23.16 8.87
C LEU A 504 7.79 -23.43 9.44
N ARG A 505 7.72 -23.56 10.75
CA ARG A 505 6.51 -23.55 11.57
C ARG A 505 6.68 -22.47 12.62
N LYS A 506 5.94 -21.39 12.48
CA LYS A 506 6.07 -20.19 13.31
C LYS A 506 4.82 -19.98 14.14
N TYR A 507 5.02 -19.71 15.41
CA TYR A 507 4.01 -19.31 16.37
C TYR A 507 4.29 -17.89 16.81
N THR A 508 3.30 -17.01 16.72
CA THR A 508 3.38 -15.63 17.19
C THR A 508 2.30 -15.36 18.21
N LEU A 509 2.70 -14.85 19.36
CA LEU A 509 1.81 -14.32 20.39
C LEU A 509 2.00 -12.81 20.44
N TRP A 510 0.90 -12.07 20.35
CA TRP A 510 0.90 -10.62 20.47
C TRP A 510 -0.14 -10.18 21.49
N HIS A 511 0.26 -9.23 22.33
CA HIS A 511 -0.65 -8.58 23.26
C HIS A 511 -0.31 -7.10 23.37
N SER A 512 -1.32 -6.23 23.34
CA SER A 512 -1.11 -4.80 23.46
C SER A 512 -2.18 -4.12 24.30
N TYR A 513 -1.75 -3.12 25.04
CA TYR A 513 -2.55 -2.22 25.85
C TYR A 513 -2.46 -0.81 25.30
N HIS A 514 -3.60 -0.19 25.00
CA HIS A 514 -3.71 1.14 24.40
C HIS A 514 -4.54 2.06 25.28
N GLN A 515 -4.07 3.29 25.51
CA GLN A 515 -4.75 4.31 26.29
C GLN A 515 -4.73 5.68 25.60
N PHE A 516 -5.76 6.47 25.87
CA PHE A 516 -5.98 7.82 25.40
C PHE A 516 -6.10 8.77 26.60
N PRO A 517 -4.97 9.11 27.29
CA PRO A 517 -5.05 9.98 28.46
C PRO A 517 -5.45 11.39 28.04
N ASP A 518 -6.31 12.00 28.87
CA ASP A 518 -6.64 13.43 28.74
C ASP A 518 -5.47 14.29 29.27
N LYS A 519 -4.36 14.29 28.56
CA LYS A 519 -3.15 15.05 28.89
C LYS A 519 -2.74 15.98 27.77
N LYS A 520 -2.17 17.13 28.11
CA LYS A 520 -1.78 18.16 27.14
C LYS A 520 -0.72 17.66 26.14
N ILE A 521 0.25 16.85 26.58
CA ILE A 521 1.39 16.44 25.74
C ILE A 521 1.16 15.06 25.10
N ILE A 522 0.78 14.04 25.89
CA ILE A 522 0.60 12.67 25.40
C ILE A 522 -0.87 12.49 25.01
N LYS A 523 -1.14 12.23 23.74
CA LYS A 523 -2.49 12.02 23.21
C LYS A 523 -2.92 10.57 23.28
N SER A 524 -1.99 9.65 23.02
CA SER A 524 -2.19 8.22 23.27
C SER A 524 -0.86 7.53 23.54
N TYR A 525 -0.92 6.38 24.20
CA TYR A 525 0.22 5.49 24.29
C TYR A 525 -0.23 4.03 24.14
N ARG A 526 0.67 3.22 23.60
CA ARG A 526 0.48 1.79 23.45
C ARG A 526 1.71 1.05 23.93
N ILE A 527 1.50 0.03 24.76
CA ILE A 527 2.52 -0.92 25.19
C ILE A 527 2.17 -2.24 24.56
N SER A 528 3.11 -2.88 23.86
CA SER A 528 2.87 -4.18 23.24
C SER A 528 3.99 -5.15 23.51
N LEU A 529 3.63 -6.42 23.63
CA LEU A 529 4.54 -7.55 23.81
C LEU A 529 4.32 -8.53 22.67
N ARG A 530 5.40 -9.07 22.14
CA ARG A 530 5.41 -10.09 21.10
C ARG A 530 6.39 -11.20 21.46
N HIS A 531 5.98 -12.43 21.24
CA HIS A 531 6.89 -13.57 21.27
C HIS A 531 6.75 -14.34 19.98
N ASP A 532 7.88 -14.54 19.28
CA ASP A 532 7.99 -15.38 18.10
C ASP A 532 8.75 -16.64 18.46
N PHE A 533 8.21 -17.79 18.07
CA PHE A 533 8.82 -19.09 18.20
C PHE A 533 8.72 -19.82 16.87
N GLU A 534 9.84 -20.27 16.30
CA GLU A 534 9.92 -20.85 14.96
C GLU A 534 10.75 -22.13 14.97
N LEU A 535 10.15 -23.20 14.47
CA LEU A 535 10.78 -24.49 14.22
C LEU A 535 10.87 -24.72 12.72
N ASN A 536 11.84 -25.54 12.28
CA ASN A 536 11.78 -26.12 10.95
C ASN A 536 10.93 -27.42 10.97
N HIS A 537 10.75 -28.05 9.81
CA HIS A 537 10.00 -29.31 9.70
C HIS A 537 10.78 -30.55 10.22
N PHE A 538 12.02 -30.37 10.68
CA PHE A 538 12.83 -31.39 11.36
C PHE A 538 12.81 -31.22 12.88
N ASP A 539 11.92 -30.34 13.41
CA ASP A 539 11.77 -29.97 14.82
C ASP A 539 12.96 -29.19 15.42
N ASP A 540 13.89 -28.69 14.58
CA ASP A 540 14.97 -27.85 15.05
C ASP A 540 14.46 -26.43 15.31
N LEU A 541 14.85 -25.85 16.45
CA LEU A 541 14.54 -24.47 16.78
C LEU A 541 15.36 -23.51 15.89
N ALA A 542 14.66 -22.80 15.02
CA ALA A 542 15.23 -21.80 14.11
C ALA A 542 15.27 -20.40 14.72
N ARG A 543 14.22 -20.02 15.47
CA ARG A 543 14.14 -18.73 16.13
C ARG A 543 13.30 -18.77 17.39
N SER A 544 13.78 -18.06 18.42
CA SER A 544 12.96 -17.67 19.58
C SER A 544 13.33 -16.25 19.98
N SER A 545 12.35 -15.34 19.96
CA SER A 545 12.59 -13.93 20.31
C SER A 545 11.42 -13.32 21.05
N PHE A 546 11.74 -12.44 21.99
CA PHE A 546 10.79 -11.62 22.73
C PHE A 546 10.98 -10.16 22.33
N GLN A 547 9.86 -9.46 22.08
CA GLN A 547 9.89 -8.06 21.70
C GLN A 547 8.93 -7.25 22.57
N GLY A 548 9.39 -6.08 23.02
CA GLY A 548 8.60 -5.09 23.72
C GLY A 548 8.53 -3.80 22.90
N TYR A 549 7.34 -3.21 22.79
CA TYR A 549 7.12 -1.98 22.04
C TYR A 549 6.48 -0.93 22.93
N LEU A 550 6.99 0.31 22.84
CA LEU A 550 6.42 1.50 23.46
C LEU A 550 6.11 2.50 22.35
N ASN A 551 4.84 2.80 22.15
CA ASN A 551 4.41 3.79 21.16
C ASN A 551 3.74 4.96 21.86
N PHE A 552 4.14 6.18 21.55
CA PHE A 552 3.57 7.42 22.07
C PHE A 552 3.17 8.33 20.92
N LYS A 553 1.92 8.78 20.93
CA LYS A 553 1.47 9.90 20.09
C LYS A 553 1.43 11.15 20.96
N THR A 554 2.08 12.21 20.49
CA THR A 554 2.21 13.46 21.23
C THR A 554 1.77 14.66 20.39
N ILE A 555 1.96 15.86 20.94
CA ILE A 555 1.72 17.12 20.23
C ILE A 555 2.52 17.22 18.93
N ALA A 556 2.20 18.21 18.08
CA ALA A 556 2.85 18.45 16.79
C ALA A 556 2.82 17.21 15.86
N ASN A 557 1.76 16.41 15.96
CA ASN A 557 1.59 15.15 15.23
C ASN A 557 2.83 14.24 15.30
N THR A 558 3.43 14.15 16.50
CA THR A 558 4.65 13.35 16.70
C THR A 558 4.30 11.96 17.21
N ASP A 559 4.81 10.95 16.50
CA ASP A 559 4.71 9.52 16.83
C ASP A 559 6.12 9.01 17.17
N VAL A 560 6.28 8.46 18.36
CA VAL A 560 7.54 7.87 18.84
C VAL A 560 7.29 6.40 19.12
N LEU A 561 7.98 5.53 18.43
CA LEU A 561 7.91 4.08 18.61
C LEU A 561 9.28 3.54 18.95
N TYR A 562 9.42 2.97 20.12
CA TYR A 562 10.61 2.27 20.57
C TYR A 562 10.35 0.77 20.64
N ASN A 563 11.33 -0.03 20.20
CA ASN A 563 11.34 -1.48 20.33
C ASN A 563 12.58 -1.97 21.05
N TYR A 564 12.36 -2.95 21.90
CA TYR A 564 13.38 -3.80 22.52
C TYR A 564 13.18 -5.21 21.99
N GLU A 565 14.21 -5.83 21.44
CA GLU A 565 14.18 -7.21 20.96
C GLU A 565 15.29 -8.04 21.61
N TYR A 566 14.90 -9.07 22.36
CA TYR A 566 15.77 -10.10 22.89
C TYR A 566 15.64 -11.37 22.08
N ASN A 567 16.73 -11.80 21.46
CA ASN A 567 16.82 -13.02 20.69
C ASN A 567 17.43 -14.11 21.57
N PHE A 568 16.61 -15.05 22.05
CA PHE A 568 17.09 -16.23 22.77
C PHE A 568 17.92 -17.11 21.86
N LEU A 569 17.45 -17.30 20.63
CA LEU A 569 18.12 -18.02 19.56
C LEU A 569 17.66 -17.50 18.21
N LYS A 570 18.61 -17.39 17.28
CA LYS A 570 18.36 -17.20 15.84
C LYS A 570 19.37 -18.00 15.05
N SER A 571 18.88 -18.93 14.24
CA SER A 571 19.72 -19.75 13.34
C SER A 571 19.82 -19.07 11.97
N HIS A 572 20.96 -19.26 11.33
CA HIS A 572 21.14 -18.92 9.91
C HIS A 572 22.18 -19.87 9.31
N LEU A 573 21.78 -20.64 8.33
CA LEU A 573 22.59 -21.73 7.77
C LEU A 573 23.10 -22.68 8.88
N ASN A 574 24.41 -22.85 8.98
CA ASN A 574 25.06 -23.70 9.97
C ASN A 574 25.38 -22.98 11.30
N TYR A 575 24.97 -21.71 11.45
CA TYR A 575 25.27 -20.90 12.62
C TYR A 575 24.05 -20.73 13.52
N GLN A 576 24.31 -20.75 14.83
CA GLN A 576 23.31 -20.42 15.85
C GLN A 576 23.80 -19.25 16.69
N PHE A 577 22.99 -18.21 16.75
CA PHE A 577 23.25 -17.01 17.55
C PHE A 577 22.31 -16.98 18.74
N LYS A 578 22.86 -16.80 19.93
CA LYS A 578 22.10 -16.86 21.18
C LYS A 578 22.30 -15.60 22.01
N ASP A 579 21.30 -15.26 22.79
CA ASP A 579 21.34 -14.26 23.86
C ASP A 579 21.88 -12.90 23.41
N PHE A 580 21.26 -12.37 22.36
CA PHE A 580 21.63 -11.03 21.89
C PHE A 580 20.43 -10.08 21.82
N ILE A 581 20.74 -8.80 21.98
CA ILE A 581 19.75 -7.72 22.07
C ILE A 581 20.00 -6.73 20.96
N ASN A 582 18.91 -6.30 20.33
CA ASN A 582 18.89 -5.09 19.53
C ASN A 582 17.73 -4.18 19.91
N HIS A 583 17.87 -2.94 19.56
CA HIS A 583 16.88 -1.90 19.79
C HIS A 583 16.63 -1.15 18.52
N TRP A 584 15.44 -0.60 18.38
CA TRP A 584 15.23 0.44 17.40
C TRP A 584 14.22 1.48 17.91
N ILE A 585 14.37 2.69 17.40
CA ILE A 585 13.47 3.80 17.66
C ILE A 585 13.06 4.42 16.33
N ARG A 586 11.78 4.70 16.19
CA ARG A 586 11.23 5.50 15.08
C ARG A 586 10.59 6.74 15.65
N VAL A 587 10.93 7.89 15.08
CA VAL A 587 10.31 9.18 15.38
C VAL A 587 9.78 9.73 14.07
N SER A 588 8.48 9.99 13.99
CA SER A 588 7.87 10.70 12.87
C SER A 588 7.16 11.93 13.42
N SER A 589 7.39 13.09 12.83
CA SER A 589 6.85 14.34 13.35
C SER A 589 6.54 15.34 12.24
N ARG A 590 5.50 16.14 12.46
CA ARG A 590 5.17 17.31 11.64
C ARG A 590 5.00 18.54 12.53
N PRO A 591 6.09 19.15 12.97
CA PRO A 591 6.03 20.28 13.91
C PRO A 591 5.46 21.56 13.27
N SER A 592 5.53 21.68 11.94
CA SER A 592 4.98 22.80 11.20
C SER A 592 4.46 22.38 9.82
N ASN A 593 3.87 23.31 9.07
CA ASN A 593 3.46 23.07 7.68
C ASN A 593 4.68 23.00 6.74
N PHE A 594 5.79 23.60 7.14
CA PHE A 594 7.02 23.65 6.37
C PHE A 594 7.77 22.32 6.36
N ILE A 595 7.73 21.53 7.46
CA ILE A 595 8.57 20.34 7.61
C ILE A 595 7.78 19.18 8.20
N ASN A 596 7.90 18.03 7.56
CA ASN A 596 7.72 16.74 8.20
C ASN A 596 9.02 15.92 8.11
N PHE A 597 9.25 15.03 9.06
CA PHE A 597 10.37 14.12 9.01
C PHE A 597 10.05 12.77 9.66
N SER A 598 10.79 11.76 9.25
CA SER A 598 10.82 10.45 9.87
C SER A 598 12.28 10.03 10.06
N MET A 599 12.60 9.56 11.26
CA MET A 599 13.88 9.01 11.61
C MET A 599 13.69 7.61 12.20
N PHE A 600 14.42 6.65 11.67
CA PHE A 600 14.54 5.29 12.21
C PHE A 600 16.00 5.07 12.58
N TYR A 601 16.24 4.57 13.80
CA TYR A 601 17.58 4.20 14.26
C TYR A 601 17.54 2.84 14.92
N ARG A 602 18.33 1.88 14.40
CA ARG A 602 18.53 0.55 14.96
C ARG A 602 19.96 0.41 15.46
N PHE A 603 20.11 -0.12 16.67
CA PHE A 603 21.39 -0.30 17.31
C PHE A 603 21.40 -1.53 18.23
N GLY A 604 22.58 -2.01 18.58
CA GLY A 604 22.77 -3.21 19.37
C GLY A 604 23.46 -4.33 18.60
N LYS A 605 23.23 -5.58 18.99
CA LYS A 605 23.83 -6.73 18.29
C LYS A 605 22.94 -7.20 17.16
N ASP A 606 23.52 -7.50 16.01
CA ASP A 606 22.83 -8.12 14.87
C ASP A 606 23.77 -9.07 14.11
N ILE A 607 23.19 -9.84 13.20
CA ILE A 607 23.92 -10.85 12.43
C ILE A 607 24.50 -10.22 11.16
N ALA A 608 25.79 -10.34 10.96
CA ALA A 608 26.43 -10.19 9.65
C ALA A 608 26.28 -11.54 8.92
N TYR A 609 25.24 -11.62 8.09
CA TYR A 609 24.81 -12.89 7.50
C TYR A 609 25.88 -13.54 6.63
N ARG A 610 26.59 -12.73 5.83
CA ARG A 610 27.65 -13.19 4.94
C ARG A 610 28.83 -13.80 5.71
N GLU A 611 29.18 -13.25 6.86
CA GLU A 611 30.28 -13.66 7.71
C GLU A 611 29.89 -14.75 8.72
N GLY A 612 28.59 -14.97 8.93
CA GLY A 612 28.08 -15.87 9.96
C GLY A 612 28.47 -15.47 11.37
N LYS A 613 28.50 -14.15 11.68
CA LYS A 613 28.96 -13.60 12.95
C LYS A 613 28.01 -12.55 13.53
N LEU A 614 28.03 -12.42 14.85
CA LEU A 614 27.39 -11.28 15.52
C LEU A 614 28.31 -10.06 15.48
N GLY A 615 27.74 -8.90 15.22
CA GLY A 615 28.42 -7.62 15.28
C GLY A 615 27.56 -6.54 15.93
N MET A 616 28.15 -5.38 16.19
CA MET A 616 27.43 -4.18 16.61
C MET A 616 26.85 -3.47 15.38
N THR A 617 25.53 -3.42 15.30
CA THR A 617 24.83 -2.73 14.22
C THR A 617 24.52 -1.29 14.54
N ASN A 618 24.61 -0.42 13.54
CA ASN A 618 24.08 0.93 13.54
C ASN A 618 23.42 1.19 12.17
N ASN A 619 22.10 1.26 12.15
CA ASN A 619 21.35 1.58 10.94
C ASN A 619 20.51 2.84 11.20
N VAL A 620 20.70 3.85 10.36
CA VAL A 620 19.96 5.11 10.41
C VAL A 620 19.24 5.32 9.10
N ASN A 621 17.93 5.50 9.15
CA ASN A 621 17.15 5.96 8.00
C ASN A 621 16.52 7.28 8.41
N PHE A 622 16.87 8.35 7.73
CA PHE A 622 16.27 9.66 7.90
C PHE A 622 15.66 10.12 6.58
N SER A 623 14.46 10.60 6.65
CA SER A 623 13.79 11.25 5.52
C SER A 623 13.03 12.46 6.01
N SER A 624 13.00 13.51 5.20
CA SER A 624 12.25 14.72 5.46
C SER A 624 11.55 15.19 4.20
N GLU A 625 10.44 15.89 4.35
CA GLU A 625 9.81 16.66 3.29
C GLU A 625 9.69 18.10 3.74
N LEU A 626 10.31 19.00 2.99
CA LEU A 626 10.28 20.43 3.19
C LEU A 626 9.36 21.06 2.12
N THR A 627 8.28 21.67 2.56
CA THR A 627 7.35 22.43 1.71
C THR A 627 7.86 23.88 1.67
N ILE A 628 8.66 24.20 0.66
CA ILE A 628 9.29 25.53 0.53
C ILE A 628 8.25 26.58 0.11
N THR A 629 7.41 26.20 -0.86
CA THR A 629 6.23 26.94 -1.31
C THR A 629 5.10 25.95 -1.58
N ASP A 630 3.89 26.40 -1.84
CA ASP A 630 2.76 25.53 -2.20
C ASP A 630 3.04 24.67 -3.46
N ASN A 631 3.99 25.09 -4.29
CA ASN A 631 4.38 24.45 -5.54
C ASN A 631 5.70 23.67 -5.45
N PHE A 632 6.58 24.01 -4.49
CA PHE A 632 7.94 23.48 -4.47
C PHE A 632 8.24 22.68 -3.19
N ARG A 633 8.67 21.44 -3.37
CA ARG A 633 9.05 20.53 -2.29
C ARG A 633 10.45 19.96 -2.49
N VAL A 634 11.12 19.78 -1.38
CA VAL A 634 12.46 19.18 -1.29
C VAL A 634 12.39 18.00 -0.32
N LYS A 635 12.77 16.82 -0.80
CA LYS A 635 12.75 15.58 0.00
C LYS A 635 14.16 15.00 0.11
N PRO A 636 14.98 15.42 1.09
CA PRO A 636 16.24 14.77 1.38
C PRO A 636 16.02 13.47 2.17
N SER A 637 16.79 12.44 1.85
CA SER A 637 16.87 11.23 2.65
C SER A 637 18.30 10.70 2.74
N ILE A 638 18.59 9.99 3.84
CA ILE A 638 19.83 9.27 4.03
C ILE A 638 19.53 7.93 4.71
N ASN A 639 20.07 6.86 4.13
CA ASN A 639 20.05 5.51 4.65
C ASN A 639 21.49 5.08 4.92
N TYR A 640 21.85 4.95 6.19
CA TYR A 640 23.17 4.49 6.62
C TYR A 640 23.05 3.11 7.25
N SER A 641 23.97 2.21 6.93
CA SER A 641 24.03 0.88 7.53
C SER A 641 25.47 0.47 7.80
N SER A 642 25.71 -0.13 8.96
CA SER A 642 26.99 -0.72 9.30
C SER A 642 26.84 -1.85 10.31
N ILE A 643 27.70 -2.86 10.20
CA ILE A 643 27.92 -3.85 11.25
C ILE A 643 29.41 -3.96 11.53
N LYS A 644 29.77 -3.92 12.82
CA LYS A 644 31.14 -3.93 13.31
C LYS A 644 31.40 -5.19 14.11
N ASP A 645 32.49 -5.89 13.81
CA ASP A 645 32.95 -7.10 14.53
C ASP A 645 33.16 -6.81 16.02
N LEU A 646 32.64 -7.67 16.88
CA LEU A 646 32.72 -7.51 18.34
C LEU A 646 34.14 -7.71 18.89
N ALA A 647 34.96 -8.54 18.22
CA ALA A 647 36.29 -8.89 18.68
C ALA A 647 37.38 -7.99 18.08
N SER A 648 37.38 -7.82 16.77
CA SER A 648 38.42 -7.08 16.05
C SER A 648 38.18 -5.59 15.96
N ASN A 649 36.97 -5.15 16.25
CA ASN A 649 36.53 -3.76 16.11
C ASN A 649 36.55 -3.22 14.66
N LYS A 650 36.72 -4.12 13.65
CA LYS A 650 36.66 -3.80 12.23
C LYS A 650 35.23 -3.89 11.70
N TYR A 651 34.91 -3.14 10.67
CA TYR A 651 33.60 -3.24 10.02
C TYR A 651 33.55 -4.47 9.11
N PHE A 652 32.47 -5.22 9.20
CA PHE A 652 32.09 -6.20 8.19
C PHE A 652 31.62 -5.47 6.93
N PHE A 653 30.78 -4.46 7.13
CA PHE A 653 30.42 -3.49 6.10
C PHE A 653 30.02 -2.17 6.75
N LYS A 654 30.12 -1.10 5.96
CA LYS A 654 29.71 0.25 6.33
C LYS A 654 29.46 1.04 5.05
N GLY A 655 28.36 1.77 4.98
CA GLY A 655 28.08 2.65 3.85
C GLY A 655 26.74 3.35 4.01
N PHE A 656 26.41 4.19 3.04
CA PHE A 656 25.19 4.97 3.03
C PHE A 656 24.65 5.17 1.61
N ILE A 657 23.33 5.47 1.54
CA ILE A 657 22.67 5.97 0.33
C ILE A 657 22.05 7.30 0.68
N THR A 658 22.38 8.36 -0.05
CA THR A 658 21.72 9.66 0.06
C THR A 658 20.89 9.93 -1.17
N ARG A 659 19.70 10.52 -0.99
CA ARG A 659 18.82 10.89 -2.08
C ARG A 659 18.23 12.26 -1.84
N LEU A 660 18.18 13.06 -2.89
CA LEU A 660 17.52 14.35 -2.95
C LEU A 660 16.45 14.30 -4.05
N ASP A 661 15.18 14.42 -3.69
CA ASP A 661 14.06 14.51 -4.63
C ASP A 661 13.52 15.95 -4.60
N LEU A 662 13.66 16.66 -5.70
CA LEU A 662 13.14 18.00 -5.90
C LEU A 662 11.90 17.92 -6.78
N ARG A 663 10.80 18.50 -6.34
CA ARG A 663 9.54 18.53 -7.08
C ARG A 663 9.00 19.94 -7.19
N TYR A 664 8.76 20.38 -8.41
CA TYR A 664 8.03 21.59 -8.69
C TYR A 664 6.72 21.26 -9.41
N GLN A 665 5.61 21.55 -8.75
CA GLN A 665 4.26 21.29 -9.23
C GLN A 665 3.69 22.57 -9.83
N PHE A 666 3.56 22.65 -11.16
CA PHE A 666 3.02 23.83 -11.85
C PHE A 666 1.48 23.90 -11.69
N THR A 667 0.82 22.76 -11.96
CA THR A 667 -0.63 22.56 -11.78
C THR A 667 -0.84 21.15 -11.19
N ASN A 668 -2.07 20.76 -10.90
CA ASN A 668 -2.36 19.39 -10.42
C ASN A 668 -1.92 18.31 -11.44
N GLU A 669 -1.87 18.67 -12.73
CA GLU A 669 -1.58 17.76 -13.83
C GLU A 669 -0.12 17.80 -14.28
N PHE A 670 0.57 18.94 -14.10
CA PHE A 670 1.90 19.18 -14.68
C PHE A 670 2.96 19.41 -13.62
N ASN A 671 4.02 18.59 -13.65
CA ASN A 671 5.13 18.68 -12.70
C ASN A 671 6.50 18.42 -13.33
N LEU A 672 7.52 18.95 -12.66
CA LEU A 672 8.93 18.67 -12.89
C LEU A 672 9.50 18.01 -11.64
N ARG A 673 10.17 16.87 -11.80
CA ARG A 673 10.88 16.17 -10.76
C ARG A 673 12.36 16.03 -11.13
N PHE A 674 13.22 16.20 -10.14
CA PHE A 674 14.65 15.92 -10.28
C PHE A 674 15.10 15.09 -9.09
N ILE A 675 15.65 13.90 -9.35
CA ILE A 675 16.23 13.02 -8.35
C ILE A 675 17.74 13.03 -8.52
N SER A 676 18.46 13.18 -7.42
CA SER A 676 19.89 12.90 -7.30
C SER A 676 20.11 11.92 -6.18
N GLU A 677 20.83 10.83 -6.43
CA GLU A 677 21.14 9.78 -5.46
C GLU A 677 22.62 9.41 -5.53
N TYR A 678 23.25 9.22 -4.37
CA TYR A 678 24.58 8.65 -4.27
C TYR A 678 24.53 7.40 -3.41
N ASN A 679 25.03 6.29 -3.96
CA ASN A 679 25.14 5.00 -3.30
C ASN A 679 26.62 4.72 -2.99
N ASP A 680 27.01 4.82 -1.73
CA ASP A 680 28.36 4.60 -1.23
C ASP A 680 28.81 3.13 -1.34
N PHE A 681 27.87 2.17 -1.30
CA PHE A 681 28.17 0.75 -1.43
C PHE A 681 28.61 0.33 -2.84
N SER A 682 28.08 1.01 -3.86
CA SER A 682 28.39 0.77 -5.27
C SER A 682 29.17 1.90 -5.92
N GLU A 683 29.51 2.96 -5.15
CA GLU A 683 30.21 4.16 -5.61
C GLU A 683 29.55 4.80 -6.85
N GLN A 684 28.22 4.85 -6.84
CA GLN A 684 27.41 5.31 -7.97
C GLN A 684 26.64 6.58 -7.66
N PHE A 685 26.70 7.53 -8.61
CA PHE A 685 25.78 8.64 -8.69
C PHE A 685 24.68 8.34 -9.71
N PHE A 686 23.45 8.63 -9.32
CA PHE A 686 22.27 8.54 -10.16
C PHE A 686 21.58 9.88 -10.25
N PHE A 687 21.20 10.30 -11.48
CA PHE A 687 20.44 11.50 -11.73
C PHE A 687 19.24 11.17 -12.61
N GLN A 688 18.07 11.72 -12.28
CA GLN A 688 16.85 11.53 -13.05
C GLN A 688 16.02 12.82 -13.08
N PRO A 689 16.12 13.64 -14.15
CA PRO A 689 15.12 14.65 -14.47
C PRO A 689 13.90 13.99 -15.12
N LEU A 690 12.69 14.42 -14.73
CA LEU A 690 11.44 13.93 -15.27
C LEU A 690 10.41 15.06 -15.33
N ILE A 691 9.84 15.27 -16.50
CA ILE A 691 8.65 16.07 -16.71
C ILE A 691 7.48 15.12 -16.85
N SER A 692 6.40 15.36 -16.15
CA SER A 692 5.17 14.58 -16.28
C SER A 692 3.96 15.51 -16.43
N TRP A 693 3.07 15.13 -17.36
CA TRP A 693 1.79 15.77 -17.58
C TRP A 693 0.69 14.74 -17.61
N ARG A 694 -0.23 14.81 -16.64
CA ARG A 694 -1.32 13.85 -16.44
C ARG A 694 -2.66 14.61 -16.40
N PRO A 695 -3.25 14.93 -17.56
CA PRO A 695 -4.49 15.71 -17.66
C PRO A 695 -5.71 14.96 -17.07
N ASN A 696 -5.66 13.65 -17.01
CA ASN A 696 -6.67 12.77 -16.38
C ASN A 696 -6.01 11.47 -15.92
N PRO A 697 -6.70 10.60 -15.14
CA PRO A 697 -6.11 9.36 -14.62
C PRO A 697 -5.55 8.41 -15.68
N ASP A 698 -6.16 8.38 -16.87
CA ASP A 698 -5.86 7.42 -17.94
C ASP A 698 -4.83 7.95 -18.95
N THR A 699 -4.57 9.28 -18.96
CA THR A 699 -3.69 9.92 -19.95
C THR A 699 -2.45 10.48 -19.28
N ILE A 700 -1.27 9.97 -19.64
CA ILE A 700 -0.01 10.41 -19.05
C ILE A 700 1.03 10.61 -20.14
N PHE A 701 1.75 11.74 -20.05
CA PHE A 701 2.93 12.03 -20.87
C PHE A 701 4.15 12.20 -20.00
N TYR A 702 5.22 11.50 -20.36
CA TYR A 702 6.51 11.60 -19.68
C TYR A 702 7.60 12.03 -20.66
N LEU A 703 8.47 12.91 -20.17
CA LEU A 703 9.73 13.21 -20.82
C LEU A 703 10.83 13.26 -19.75
N GLY A 704 11.81 12.39 -19.86
CA GLY A 704 12.87 12.32 -18.86
C GLY A 704 14.04 11.48 -19.31
N GLY A 705 15.01 11.37 -18.44
CA GLY A 705 16.17 10.54 -18.64
C GLY A 705 16.76 10.13 -17.30
N ASN A 706 17.67 9.19 -17.34
CA ASN A 706 18.48 8.81 -16.19
C ASN A 706 19.95 8.78 -16.59
N GLN A 707 20.82 9.03 -15.63
CA GLN A 707 22.25 8.90 -15.81
C GLN A 707 22.83 8.24 -14.57
N ASN A 708 23.54 7.13 -14.79
CA ASN A 708 24.36 6.49 -13.78
C ASN A 708 25.82 6.83 -14.06
N MET A 709 26.54 7.28 -13.03
CA MET A 709 27.96 7.53 -13.05
C MET A 709 28.61 6.67 -11.98
N ILE A 710 29.55 5.85 -12.38
CA ILE A 710 30.35 5.03 -11.46
C ILE A 710 31.65 5.80 -11.22
N ASP A 711 32.07 5.93 -9.95
CA ASP A 711 33.36 6.53 -9.63
C ASP A 711 34.48 5.63 -10.19
N ALA A 712 35.18 6.10 -11.21
CA ALA A 712 36.24 5.37 -11.90
C ALA A 712 37.58 5.47 -11.17
N PHE A 713 37.65 6.15 -10.03
CA PHE A 713 38.85 6.24 -9.20
C PHE A 713 38.63 5.51 -7.88
N PRO A 714 38.87 4.17 -7.83
CA PRO A 714 38.91 3.50 -6.55
C PRO A 714 40.03 4.15 -5.71
N ASP A 715 39.64 4.83 -4.66
CA ASP A 715 40.60 5.29 -3.67
C ASP A 715 41.29 4.02 -3.12
N TYR A 716 42.59 3.84 -3.43
CA TYR A 716 43.38 2.72 -2.96
C TYR A 716 43.46 2.57 -1.43
N ASN A 717 42.88 3.51 -0.71
CA ASN A 717 42.75 3.56 0.74
C ASN A 717 41.32 3.33 1.25
N SER A 718 40.36 2.98 0.40
CA SER A 718 39.01 2.71 0.84
C SER A 718 38.95 1.38 1.62
N PRO A 719 38.42 1.34 2.85
CA PRO A 719 38.35 0.13 3.67
C PRO A 719 37.23 -0.85 3.24
N HIS A 720 36.77 -0.77 2.00
CA HIS A 720 35.61 -1.52 1.51
C HIS A 720 35.96 -2.90 0.92
N TYR A 721 37.17 -3.41 1.12
CA TYR A 721 37.60 -4.78 0.75
C TYR A 721 37.96 -5.61 1.97
#